data_7ba178510e116c6c12e8d31fbdf82b75
#
_entry.id   7ba178510e116c6c12e8d31fbdf82b75
#
_cell.length_a   1.000
_cell.length_b   1.000
_cell.length_c   1.000
_cell.angle_alpha   90.00
_cell.angle_beta   90.00
_cell.angle_gamma   90.00
#
_symmetry.space_group_name_H-M   'P 1'
#
loop_
_entity.id
_entity.type
_entity.pdbx_description
1 polymer ?
#
loop_
_entity_poly.entity_id
_entity_poly.type
_entity_poly.pdbx_seq_one_letter_code
_entity_poly.pdbx_strand_id
1 'polypeptide(L)'
;MGRIRILSDNVANKIAAGEVVERPASVVKELLENSLDAGATEIRIDVENAGRRLIRIQDNGFGMLRDDAMLAFERHATSKLSDVKDLLSIATLGFRGEALPSIASVSRLVLETRAAEERTGTSVEIVGGKMLRCDESARPVGTTITVRDLFFNVPARKKFLRSDQTELAHIGSLVTHYSLGHANKRFELYHEGRELLAVTPVSSLRDRAFQVFGSEVMQDLVDFEPRMHEIRLPPPYVPLGSRAAITAPAEPDVAQFSLEGLISGPHVQKLNRNSVFLFVNGRLIKDKVLLHAISAAYYNLMPAGCYPFALLFLNCDPGEVDVNVHPSKTEVRFRHGSMVHDFVRDTVRDVLMQSRPVSSIPLPASPQPSNQVPVQRAADLPFSEFSGTLDRISLTANQVEPETMPQEHESVLPEMRVSPPHPAPSAVNNQPAPEPRIDSTPVRRVPDTHGGFEHLPDWERVDTLAALPDLRPLGQLHESFIVAVGRDGLWIIDQHVAHERILFEQVLRQRAAGNIEVQQLLIPLVLQLTPSQQFEYGRIADELNAYGFETEPFGQRTLAVKSAPAAVGPADIEKIVFEILEIAESELRSASLDEIRRNVCATIACRAAIKINTGLEPKKMEWLLRALSACEYPMTCPHGRPIALRYSTKDILKSFHRI
;
A
#
# COMPACT_ATOMS: atom_id res chain seq x y z
N MET A 1 13.14 -53.88 13.29
CA MET A 1 13.08 -53.18 11.98
C MET A 1 13.30 -51.68 12.22
N GLY A 2 14.20 -51.03 11.47
CA GLY A 2 14.47 -49.61 11.60
C GLY A 2 13.22 -48.77 11.27
N ARG A 3 13.03 -47.64 12.00
CA ARG A 3 11.90 -46.71 11.79
C ARG A 3 12.14 -45.75 10.60
N ILE A 4 13.36 -45.60 10.16
CA ILE A 4 13.76 -44.72 9.04
C ILE A 4 13.60 -45.52 7.75
N ARG A 5 12.91 -44.90 6.76
CA ARG A 5 12.72 -45.48 5.42
C ARG A 5 13.05 -44.43 4.38
N ILE A 6 13.64 -44.82 3.27
CA ILE A 6 13.83 -43.97 2.10
C ILE A 6 12.47 -43.78 1.43
N LEU A 7 12.07 -42.55 1.22
CA LEU A 7 10.83 -42.19 0.51
C LEU A 7 10.98 -42.51 -0.97
N SER A 8 9.86 -42.89 -1.61
CA SER A 8 9.84 -42.99 -3.07
C SER A 8 10.02 -41.60 -3.71
N ASP A 9 10.65 -41.54 -4.88
CA ASP A 9 10.89 -40.28 -5.60
C ASP A 9 9.62 -39.43 -5.78
N ASN A 10 8.49 -40.06 -6.04
CA ASN A 10 7.20 -39.38 -6.16
C ASN A 10 6.78 -38.66 -4.86
N VAL A 11 7.00 -39.27 -3.69
CA VAL A 11 6.69 -38.65 -2.40
C VAL A 11 7.71 -37.60 -2.06
N ALA A 12 9.00 -37.87 -2.27
CA ALA A 12 10.07 -36.91 -2.08
C ALA A 12 9.86 -35.66 -2.96
N ASN A 13 9.45 -35.85 -4.23
CA ASN A 13 9.14 -34.76 -5.16
C ASN A 13 7.96 -33.91 -4.71
N LYS A 14 6.90 -34.51 -4.16
CA LYS A 14 5.75 -33.77 -3.62
C LYS A 14 6.07 -33.00 -2.34
N ILE A 15 6.98 -33.52 -1.51
CA ILE A 15 7.44 -32.81 -0.30
C ILE A 15 8.29 -31.60 -0.71
N ALA A 16 9.29 -31.79 -1.56
CA ALA A 16 10.14 -30.70 -2.05
C ALA A 16 9.35 -29.67 -2.87
N ALA A 17 8.39 -30.12 -3.72
CA ALA A 17 7.46 -29.19 -4.36
C ALA A 17 6.71 -28.32 -3.32
N GLY A 18 6.61 -28.78 -2.07
CA GLY A 18 6.01 -28.08 -0.97
C GLY A 18 6.75 -26.87 -0.48
N GLU A 19 8.02 -26.92 -0.58
CA GLU A 19 8.91 -25.83 -0.15
C GLU A 19 9.07 -24.78 -1.25
N VAL A 20 8.92 -25.16 -2.51
CA VAL A 20 9.09 -24.28 -3.68
C VAL A 20 7.77 -23.71 -4.17
N VAL A 21 6.70 -24.52 -4.21
CA VAL A 21 5.38 -24.16 -4.77
C VAL A 21 4.32 -24.17 -3.68
N GLU A 22 4.11 -23.06 -3.02
CA GLU A 22 3.07 -22.91 -2.00
C GLU A 22 1.72 -22.49 -2.60
N ARG A 23 1.73 -21.66 -3.65
CA ARG A 23 0.56 -21.03 -4.25
C ARG A 23 0.77 -20.68 -5.74
N PRO A 24 -0.29 -20.28 -6.49
CA PRO A 24 -0.17 -19.89 -7.89
C PRO A 24 0.86 -18.79 -8.14
N ALA A 25 0.93 -17.76 -7.26
CA ALA A 25 1.92 -16.69 -7.39
C ALA A 25 3.37 -17.19 -7.30
N SER A 26 3.64 -18.27 -6.54
CA SER A 26 4.99 -18.88 -6.49
C SER A 26 5.37 -19.51 -7.84
N VAL A 27 4.41 -20.15 -8.53
CA VAL A 27 4.62 -20.67 -9.89
C VAL A 27 4.93 -19.54 -10.85
N VAL A 28 4.11 -18.48 -10.85
CA VAL A 28 4.34 -17.31 -11.71
C VAL A 28 5.71 -16.70 -11.44
N LYS A 29 6.12 -16.58 -10.18
CA LYS A 29 7.42 -16.04 -9.78
C LYS A 29 8.57 -16.83 -10.41
N GLU A 30 8.62 -18.14 -10.18
CA GLU A 30 9.74 -18.97 -10.67
C GLU A 30 9.80 -19.00 -12.21
N LEU A 31 8.65 -19.05 -12.89
CA LEU A 31 8.61 -19.03 -14.35
C LEU A 31 8.99 -17.66 -14.91
N LEU A 32 8.55 -16.57 -14.28
CA LEU A 32 8.89 -15.20 -14.66
C LEU A 32 10.40 -14.93 -14.48
N GLU A 33 10.99 -15.37 -13.35
CA GLU A 33 12.43 -15.30 -13.13
C GLU A 33 13.21 -16.07 -14.20
N ASN A 34 12.73 -17.23 -14.63
CA ASN A 34 13.35 -17.99 -15.70
C ASN A 34 13.28 -17.27 -17.05
N SER A 35 12.15 -16.63 -17.38
CA SER A 35 12.03 -15.83 -18.59
C SER A 35 12.97 -14.61 -18.58
N LEU A 36 13.13 -13.95 -17.42
CA LEU A 36 14.07 -12.85 -17.25
C LEU A 36 15.53 -13.31 -17.40
N ASP A 37 15.90 -14.43 -16.78
CA ASP A 37 17.22 -15.04 -16.89
C ASP A 37 17.52 -15.53 -18.32
N ALA A 38 16.47 -15.91 -19.09
CA ALA A 38 16.57 -16.23 -20.51
C ALA A 38 16.73 -15.00 -21.43
N GLY A 39 16.92 -13.81 -20.85
CA GLY A 39 17.12 -12.59 -21.62
C GLY A 39 15.87 -12.10 -22.36
N ALA A 40 14.68 -12.55 -21.99
CA ALA A 40 13.45 -12.12 -22.62
C ALA A 40 13.26 -10.60 -22.55
N THR A 41 12.78 -10.02 -23.64
CA THR A 41 12.39 -8.60 -23.73
C THR A 41 10.88 -8.41 -23.67
N GLU A 42 10.13 -9.46 -24.00
CA GLU A 42 8.66 -9.49 -23.94
C GLU A 42 8.20 -10.71 -23.16
N ILE A 43 7.36 -10.51 -22.18
CA ILE A 43 6.82 -11.56 -21.32
C ILE A 43 5.31 -11.38 -21.21
N ARG A 44 4.57 -12.41 -21.62
CA ARG A 44 3.12 -12.46 -21.52
C ARG A 44 2.68 -13.54 -20.53
N ILE A 45 1.77 -13.20 -19.67
CA ILE A 45 1.24 -14.06 -18.61
C ILE A 45 -0.29 -14.14 -18.76
N ASP A 46 -0.81 -15.32 -19.02
CA ASP A 46 -2.25 -15.59 -19.06
C ASP A 46 -2.63 -16.47 -17.85
N VAL A 47 -3.66 -16.06 -17.12
CA VAL A 47 -4.10 -16.72 -15.89
C VAL A 47 -5.61 -16.99 -15.96
N GLU A 48 -6.04 -18.20 -15.56
CA GLU A 48 -7.45 -18.56 -15.44
C GLU A 48 -7.73 -19.13 -14.05
N ASN A 49 -8.89 -18.78 -13.49
CA ASN A 49 -9.30 -19.15 -12.14
C ASN A 49 -8.17 -18.87 -11.11
N ALA A 50 -7.64 -17.63 -11.15
CA ALA A 50 -6.56 -17.16 -10.29
C ALA A 50 -5.32 -18.10 -10.27
N GLY A 51 -5.02 -18.73 -11.40
CA GLY A 51 -3.88 -19.65 -11.55
C GLY A 51 -4.12 -21.09 -11.09
N ARG A 52 -5.32 -21.44 -10.65
CA ARG A 52 -5.67 -22.82 -10.27
C ARG A 52 -5.92 -23.70 -11.49
N ARG A 53 -6.58 -23.12 -12.53
CA ARG A 53 -6.93 -23.82 -13.76
C ARG A 53 -5.82 -23.72 -14.80
N LEU A 54 -5.30 -22.49 -15.00
CA LEU A 54 -4.27 -22.19 -15.99
C LEU A 54 -3.32 -21.12 -15.48
N ILE A 55 -2.04 -21.36 -15.66
CA ILE A 55 -0.99 -20.35 -15.70
C ILE A 55 -0.20 -20.60 -16.98
N ARG A 56 -0.14 -19.62 -17.88
CA ARG A 56 0.69 -19.70 -19.08
C ARG A 56 1.64 -18.50 -19.08
N ILE A 57 2.92 -18.77 -19.23
CA ILE A 57 3.92 -17.74 -19.40
C ILE A 57 4.62 -17.97 -20.72
N GLN A 58 4.63 -16.93 -21.55
CA GLN A 58 5.26 -16.91 -22.85
C GLN A 58 6.31 -15.81 -22.87
N ASP A 59 7.50 -16.14 -23.36
CA ASP A 59 8.62 -15.21 -23.51
C ASP A 59 9.28 -15.37 -24.89
N ASN A 60 10.04 -14.35 -25.27
CA ASN A 60 10.87 -14.28 -26.46
C ASN A 60 12.38 -14.40 -26.14
N GLY A 61 12.72 -15.07 -25.03
CA GLY A 61 14.10 -15.32 -24.63
C GLY A 61 14.85 -16.26 -25.58
N PHE A 62 16.06 -16.67 -25.21
CA PHE A 62 16.90 -17.51 -26.06
C PHE A 62 16.37 -18.94 -26.30
N GLY A 63 15.35 -19.37 -25.55
CA GLY A 63 14.78 -20.71 -25.65
C GLY A 63 15.69 -21.79 -25.07
N MET A 64 15.39 -23.07 -25.41
CA MET A 64 16.17 -24.25 -24.99
C MET A 64 16.37 -25.18 -26.16
N LEU A 65 17.54 -25.82 -26.22
CA LEU A 65 17.80 -26.95 -27.11
C LEU A 65 16.93 -28.14 -26.66
N ARG A 66 16.68 -29.08 -27.57
CA ARG A 66 15.83 -30.25 -27.28
C ARG A 66 16.34 -31.06 -26.08
N ASP A 67 17.62 -31.29 -25.97
CA ASP A 67 18.21 -32.04 -24.87
C ASP A 67 18.11 -31.27 -23.56
N ASP A 68 18.31 -29.95 -23.57
CA ASP A 68 18.14 -29.08 -22.40
C ASP A 68 16.68 -29.02 -21.96
N ALA A 69 15.72 -29.00 -22.89
CA ALA A 69 14.29 -29.02 -22.58
C ALA A 69 13.84 -30.30 -21.85
N MET A 70 14.49 -31.43 -22.14
CA MET A 70 14.27 -32.68 -21.41
C MET A 70 14.96 -32.66 -20.04
N LEU A 71 16.21 -32.22 -19.99
CA LEU A 71 17.00 -32.14 -18.75
C LEU A 71 16.47 -31.11 -17.76
N ALA A 72 15.76 -30.06 -18.22
CA ALA A 72 15.19 -29.03 -17.37
C ALA A 72 14.19 -29.53 -16.31
N PHE A 73 13.72 -30.77 -16.46
CA PHE A 73 12.82 -31.44 -15.50
C PHE A 73 13.53 -32.43 -14.59
N GLU A 74 14.83 -32.63 -14.78
CA GLU A 74 15.65 -33.39 -13.85
C GLU A 74 16.02 -32.53 -12.62
N ARG A 75 16.13 -33.16 -11.46
CA ARG A 75 16.52 -32.46 -10.24
C ARG A 75 17.99 -32.06 -10.30
N HIS A 76 18.27 -30.90 -9.77
CA HIS A 76 19.62 -30.33 -9.72
C HIS A 76 20.23 -30.04 -11.10
N ALA A 77 19.43 -30.12 -12.16
CA ALA A 77 19.84 -29.68 -13.48
C ALA A 77 19.68 -28.17 -13.59
N THR A 78 20.76 -27.45 -13.79
CA THR A 78 20.79 -25.99 -13.95
C THR A 78 21.90 -25.59 -14.92
N SER A 79 21.58 -24.61 -15.76
CA SER A 79 22.56 -23.94 -16.61
C SER A 79 23.23 -22.72 -15.93
N LYS A 80 22.80 -22.41 -14.68
CA LYS A 80 23.09 -21.13 -14.01
C LYS A 80 24.24 -21.22 -12.99
N LEU A 81 24.64 -22.42 -12.58
CA LEU A 81 25.73 -22.69 -11.66
C LEU A 81 26.56 -23.86 -12.19
N SER A 82 27.87 -23.71 -12.20
CA SER A 82 28.81 -24.76 -12.61
C SER A 82 29.79 -25.14 -11.50
N ASP A 83 30.09 -24.21 -10.56
CA ASP A 83 31.05 -24.43 -9.49
C ASP A 83 30.51 -23.88 -8.14
N VAL A 84 31.10 -24.34 -7.05
CA VAL A 84 30.83 -23.86 -5.66
C VAL A 84 31.11 -22.36 -5.53
N LYS A 85 32.02 -21.82 -6.29
CA LYS A 85 32.35 -20.39 -6.32
C LYS A 85 31.18 -19.55 -6.82
N ASP A 86 30.36 -20.07 -7.76
CA ASP A 86 29.20 -19.37 -8.29
C ASP A 86 28.10 -19.15 -7.22
N LEU A 87 28.10 -19.99 -6.15
CA LEU A 87 27.20 -19.81 -5.01
C LEU A 87 27.53 -18.57 -4.16
N LEU A 88 28.77 -18.07 -4.25
CA LEU A 88 29.19 -16.87 -3.52
C LEU A 88 28.92 -15.57 -4.30
N SER A 89 28.61 -15.69 -5.60
CA SER A 89 28.37 -14.54 -6.49
C SER A 89 27.20 -14.80 -7.44
N ILE A 90 25.99 -15.03 -6.86
CA ILE A 90 24.80 -15.36 -7.63
C ILE A 90 24.30 -14.12 -8.40
N ALA A 91 24.54 -14.10 -9.71
CA ALA A 91 24.08 -13.02 -10.59
C ALA A 91 22.69 -13.26 -11.20
N THR A 92 22.22 -14.52 -11.26
CA THR A 92 20.92 -14.91 -11.85
C THR A 92 19.79 -14.89 -10.81
N LEU A 93 18.55 -14.65 -11.25
CA LEU A 93 17.37 -14.67 -10.36
C LEU A 93 17.04 -16.08 -9.85
N GLY A 94 17.16 -17.11 -10.68
CA GLY A 94 17.04 -18.53 -10.31
C GLY A 94 18.40 -19.23 -10.30
N PHE A 95 18.61 -20.25 -9.45
CA PHE A 95 19.88 -20.99 -9.42
C PHE A 95 19.78 -22.45 -8.95
N ARG A 96 18.69 -22.87 -8.31
CA ARG A 96 18.60 -24.19 -7.63
C ARG A 96 18.31 -25.38 -8.56
N GLY A 97 17.81 -25.18 -9.79
CA GLY A 97 17.43 -26.26 -10.70
C GLY A 97 16.27 -27.14 -10.19
N GLU A 98 15.41 -26.64 -9.32
CA GLU A 98 14.32 -27.41 -8.69
C GLU A 98 12.93 -26.86 -9.00
N ALA A 99 12.80 -25.67 -9.61
CA ALA A 99 11.50 -25.04 -9.84
C ALA A 99 10.64 -25.80 -10.84
N LEU A 100 11.16 -26.10 -12.04
CA LEU A 100 10.41 -26.83 -13.08
C LEU A 100 10.02 -28.24 -12.66
N PRO A 101 10.94 -29.10 -12.11
CA PRO A 101 10.55 -30.43 -11.58
C PRO A 101 9.47 -30.32 -10.50
N SER A 102 9.57 -29.36 -9.60
CA SER A 102 8.60 -29.15 -8.52
C SER A 102 7.22 -28.77 -9.05
N ILE A 103 7.13 -27.80 -9.98
CA ILE A 103 5.88 -27.40 -10.63
C ILE A 103 5.26 -28.56 -11.39
N ALA A 104 6.05 -29.28 -12.19
CA ALA A 104 5.61 -30.42 -12.99
C ALA A 104 5.07 -31.58 -12.13
N SER A 105 5.62 -31.78 -10.93
CA SER A 105 5.19 -32.85 -10.01
C SER A 105 3.79 -32.64 -9.45
N VAL A 106 3.30 -31.38 -9.39
CA VAL A 106 2.00 -31.04 -8.78
C VAL A 106 0.99 -30.46 -9.78
N SER A 107 1.29 -30.55 -11.08
CA SER A 107 0.45 -29.99 -12.15
C SER A 107 0.48 -30.83 -13.42
N ARG A 108 -0.28 -30.38 -14.44
CA ARG A 108 -0.16 -30.81 -15.83
C ARG A 108 0.59 -29.71 -16.57
N LEU A 109 1.82 -29.98 -16.96
CA LEU A 109 2.71 -28.99 -17.52
C LEU A 109 3.01 -29.33 -18.99
N VAL A 110 2.95 -28.30 -19.83
CA VAL A 110 3.45 -28.34 -21.21
C VAL A 110 4.50 -27.25 -21.35
N LEU A 111 5.71 -27.65 -21.72
CA LEU A 111 6.80 -26.79 -22.11
C LEU A 111 6.92 -26.84 -23.63
N GLU A 112 6.90 -25.70 -24.26
CA GLU A 112 7.19 -25.54 -25.68
C GLU A 112 8.29 -24.50 -25.82
N THR A 113 9.39 -24.88 -26.47
CA THR A 113 10.57 -24.01 -26.58
C THR A 113 11.25 -24.19 -27.92
N ARG A 114 11.98 -23.15 -28.35
CA ARG A 114 12.88 -23.21 -29.52
C ARG A 114 14.07 -22.31 -29.30
N ALA A 115 15.24 -22.86 -29.39
CA ALA A 115 16.49 -22.09 -29.48
C ALA A 115 16.72 -21.57 -30.91
N ALA A 116 17.49 -20.51 -31.04
CA ALA A 116 17.77 -19.92 -32.36
C ALA A 116 18.57 -20.86 -33.28
N GLU A 117 19.34 -21.78 -32.70
CA GLU A 117 20.18 -22.76 -33.38
C GLU A 117 19.39 -23.91 -34.00
N GLU A 118 18.13 -24.13 -33.50
CA GLU A 118 17.27 -25.23 -33.96
C GLU A 118 16.24 -24.72 -35.01
N ARG A 119 15.97 -25.56 -35.99
CA ARG A 119 15.00 -25.27 -37.07
C ARG A 119 13.56 -25.47 -36.57
N THR A 120 13.37 -26.50 -35.75
CA THR A 120 12.05 -26.85 -35.13
C THR A 120 12.14 -26.68 -33.64
N GLY A 121 11.03 -26.29 -33.00
CA GLY A 121 10.94 -26.24 -31.56
C GLY A 121 10.63 -27.62 -30.97
N THR A 122 10.71 -27.73 -29.66
CA THR A 122 10.42 -28.93 -28.88
C THR A 122 9.22 -28.67 -27.97
N SER A 123 8.28 -29.64 -27.90
CA SER A 123 7.15 -29.64 -26.97
C SER A 123 7.28 -30.84 -26.03
N VAL A 124 7.34 -30.57 -24.72
CA VAL A 124 7.44 -31.59 -23.67
C VAL A 124 6.18 -31.54 -22.81
N GLU A 125 5.46 -32.65 -22.68
CA GLU A 125 4.28 -32.78 -21.84
C GLU A 125 4.57 -33.66 -20.62
N ILE A 126 4.28 -33.13 -19.42
CA ILE A 126 4.51 -33.77 -18.12
C ILE A 126 3.23 -33.71 -17.28
N VAL A 127 2.86 -34.84 -16.70
CA VAL A 127 1.70 -34.95 -15.80
C VAL A 127 2.11 -35.56 -14.48
N GLY A 128 1.98 -34.81 -13.39
CA GLY A 128 2.31 -35.28 -12.04
C GLY A 128 3.76 -35.78 -11.91
N GLY A 129 4.70 -35.15 -12.62
CA GLY A 129 6.12 -35.48 -12.61
C GLY A 129 6.53 -36.59 -13.57
N LYS A 130 5.60 -37.11 -14.40
CA LYS A 130 5.93 -38.10 -15.41
C LYS A 130 5.86 -37.49 -16.80
N MET A 131 6.95 -37.57 -17.55
CA MET A 131 6.98 -37.20 -18.96
C MET A 131 6.12 -38.16 -19.77
N LEU A 132 5.16 -37.60 -20.52
CA LEU A 132 4.24 -38.37 -21.38
C LEU A 132 4.73 -38.42 -22.81
N ARG A 133 5.22 -37.27 -23.33
CA ARG A 133 5.70 -37.19 -24.71
C ARG A 133 6.67 -36.03 -24.88
N CYS A 134 7.48 -36.10 -25.92
CA CYS A 134 8.39 -35.07 -26.37
C CYS A 134 8.36 -35.03 -27.90
N ASP A 135 7.67 -34.05 -28.46
CA ASP A 135 7.40 -33.91 -29.90
C ASP A 135 8.06 -32.66 -30.46
N GLU A 136 8.15 -32.59 -31.77
CA GLU A 136 8.54 -31.35 -32.47
C GLU A 136 7.35 -30.35 -32.43
N SER A 137 7.70 -29.07 -32.35
CA SER A 137 6.73 -27.96 -32.31
C SER A 137 7.13 -26.85 -33.27
N ALA A 138 6.14 -26.32 -33.98
CA ALA A 138 6.34 -25.17 -34.87
C ALA A 138 6.11 -23.87 -34.10
N ARG A 139 7.21 -23.22 -33.63
CA ARG A 139 7.08 -21.97 -32.92
C ARG A 139 8.30 -21.04 -33.13
N PRO A 140 8.10 -19.71 -32.84
CA PRO A 140 9.20 -18.74 -32.85
C PRO A 140 10.22 -19.07 -31.73
N VAL A 141 11.39 -18.44 -31.79
CA VAL A 141 12.39 -18.49 -30.73
C VAL A 141 11.79 -17.98 -29.42
N GLY A 142 12.12 -18.63 -28.32
CA GLY A 142 11.59 -18.33 -26.98
C GLY A 142 10.96 -19.55 -26.32
N THR A 143 10.29 -19.33 -25.21
CA THR A 143 9.67 -20.41 -24.40
C THR A 143 8.23 -20.08 -24.04
N THR A 144 7.37 -21.11 -24.04
CA THR A 144 6.03 -21.03 -23.42
C THR A 144 5.87 -22.19 -22.46
N ILE A 145 5.55 -21.88 -21.23
CA ILE A 145 5.22 -22.88 -20.21
C ILE A 145 3.75 -22.73 -19.85
N THR A 146 3.00 -23.81 -20.03
CA THR A 146 1.58 -23.88 -19.67
C THR A 146 1.40 -24.86 -18.53
N VAL A 147 0.96 -24.36 -17.38
CA VAL A 147 0.67 -25.14 -16.17
C VAL A 147 -0.84 -25.19 -15.99
N ARG A 148 -1.42 -26.39 -15.98
CA ARG A 148 -2.84 -26.63 -15.80
C ARG A 148 -3.10 -27.42 -14.53
N ASP A 149 -4.28 -27.22 -13.95
CA ASP A 149 -4.81 -27.98 -12.81
C ASP A 149 -3.83 -28.07 -11.64
N LEU A 150 -3.30 -26.92 -11.21
CA LEU A 150 -2.34 -26.84 -10.11
C LEU A 150 -2.87 -27.54 -8.85
N PHE A 151 -2.05 -28.40 -8.24
CA PHE A 151 -2.37 -29.25 -7.08
C PHE A 151 -3.45 -30.31 -7.33
N PHE A 152 -3.67 -30.75 -8.59
CA PHE A 152 -4.65 -31.78 -8.89
C PHE A 152 -4.41 -33.09 -8.12
N ASN A 153 -3.15 -33.43 -7.84
CA ASN A 153 -2.71 -34.63 -7.14
C ASN A 153 -2.28 -34.41 -5.67
N VAL A 154 -2.53 -33.19 -5.13
CA VAL A 154 -2.21 -32.79 -3.75
C VAL A 154 -3.43 -32.07 -3.13
N PRO A 155 -4.53 -32.79 -2.84
CA PRO A 155 -5.79 -32.17 -2.43
C PRO A 155 -5.70 -31.40 -1.12
N ALA A 156 -4.80 -31.76 -0.20
CA ALA A 156 -4.56 -31.00 1.01
C ALA A 156 -4.14 -29.57 0.69
N ARG A 157 -3.18 -29.36 -0.22
CA ARG A 157 -2.74 -28.01 -0.62
C ARG A 157 -3.81 -27.23 -1.34
N LYS A 158 -4.57 -27.89 -2.21
CA LYS A 158 -5.69 -27.25 -2.91
C LYS A 158 -6.70 -26.64 -1.92
N LYS A 159 -6.91 -27.26 -0.75
CA LYS A 159 -7.78 -26.74 0.32
C LYS A 159 -7.18 -25.54 1.07
N PHE A 160 -5.87 -25.36 1.09
CA PHE A 160 -5.20 -24.23 1.74
C PHE A 160 -5.07 -23.00 0.85
N LEU A 161 -5.43 -23.06 -0.43
CA LEU A 161 -5.50 -21.91 -1.30
C LEU A 161 -6.58 -20.95 -0.82
N ARG A 162 -6.27 -19.66 -0.86
CA ARG A 162 -7.19 -18.59 -0.46
C ARG A 162 -8.26 -18.36 -1.54
N SER A 163 -9.11 -17.35 -1.39
CA SER A 163 -10.08 -16.99 -2.42
C SER A 163 -9.39 -16.66 -3.75
N ASP A 164 -10.11 -16.83 -4.87
CA ASP A 164 -9.56 -16.55 -6.20
C ASP A 164 -9.10 -15.10 -6.33
N GLN A 165 -9.85 -14.17 -5.76
CA GLN A 165 -9.49 -12.77 -5.72
C GLN A 165 -8.15 -12.53 -5.00
N THR A 166 -7.93 -13.20 -3.86
CA THR A 166 -6.69 -13.07 -3.10
C THR A 166 -5.49 -13.65 -3.85
N GLU A 167 -5.64 -14.83 -4.47
CA GLU A 167 -4.56 -15.43 -5.26
C GLU A 167 -4.23 -14.59 -6.50
N LEU A 168 -5.25 -14.02 -7.15
CA LEU A 168 -5.07 -13.12 -8.29
C LEU A 168 -4.36 -11.83 -7.90
N ALA A 169 -4.73 -11.24 -6.75
CA ALA A 169 -4.05 -10.07 -6.20
C ALA A 169 -2.55 -10.33 -5.96
N HIS A 170 -2.19 -11.51 -5.46
CA HIS A 170 -0.79 -11.89 -5.29
C HIS A 170 -0.04 -11.98 -6.63
N ILE A 171 -0.69 -12.54 -7.66
CA ILE A 171 -0.10 -12.62 -9.00
C ILE A 171 0.07 -11.21 -9.58
N GLY A 172 -0.98 -10.37 -9.51
CA GLY A 172 -0.95 -8.99 -10.01
C GLY A 172 0.15 -8.17 -9.35
N SER A 173 0.22 -8.18 -8.02
CA SER A 173 1.26 -7.49 -7.26
C SER A 173 2.67 -7.97 -7.65
N LEU A 174 2.85 -9.29 -7.79
CA LEU A 174 4.13 -9.86 -8.20
C LEU A 174 4.57 -9.36 -9.57
N VAL A 175 3.70 -9.45 -10.59
CA VAL A 175 4.01 -9.02 -11.96
C VAL A 175 4.28 -7.53 -12.03
N THR A 176 3.52 -6.72 -11.28
CA THR A 176 3.74 -5.28 -11.13
C THR A 176 5.13 -5.00 -10.58
N HIS A 177 5.55 -5.69 -9.53
CA HIS A 177 6.89 -5.51 -8.96
C HIS A 177 8.01 -5.85 -9.95
N TYR A 178 7.90 -6.98 -10.66
CA TYR A 178 8.90 -7.33 -11.68
C TYR A 178 8.90 -6.33 -12.85
N SER A 179 7.74 -5.81 -13.23
CA SER A 179 7.65 -4.79 -14.28
C SER A 179 8.35 -3.48 -13.87
N LEU A 180 8.28 -3.09 -12.59
CA LEU A 180 9.01 -1.95 -12.05
C LEU A 180 10.53 -2.19 -12.04
N GLY A 181 10.96 -3.41 -11.68
CA GLY A 181 12.37 -3.80 -11.64
C GLY A 181 13.04 -3.88 -13.02
N HIS A 182 12.26 -3.96 -14.10
CA HIS A 182 12.75 -4.17 -15.46
C HIS A 182 12.08 -3.22 -16.45
N ALA A 183 12.37 -1.92 -16.35
CA ALA A 183 11.74 -0.87 -17.15
C ALA A 183 11.94 -1.05 -18.68
N ASN A 184 13.03 -1.67 -19.09
CA ASN A 184 13.39 -1.93 -20.49
C ASN A 184 12.68 -3.13 -21.13
N LYS A 185 11.75 -3.79 -20.42
CA LYS A 185 11.04 -4.99 -20.88
C LYS A 185 9.54 -4.75 -20.96
N ARG A 186 8.86 -5.49 -21.84
CA ARG A 186 7.40 -5.52 -21.96
C ARG A 186 6.82 -6.59 -21.04
N PHE A 187 5.79 -6.25 -20.28
CA PHE A 187 5.02 -7.19 -19.48
C PHE A 187 3.53 -7.05 -19.78
N GLU A 188 2.88 -8.18 -19.98
CA GLU A 188 1.44 -8.27 -20.14
C GLU A 188 0.88 -9.33 -19.19
N LEU A 189 -0.16 -8.99 -18.45
CA LEU A 189 -0.89 -9.90 -17.58
C LEU A 189 -2.37 -9.92 -17.98
N TYR A 190 -2.88 -11.09 -18.29
CA TYR A 190 -4.28 -11.33 -18.61
C TYR A 190 -4.92 -12.27 -17.60
N HIS A 191 -6.17 -12.01 -17.23
CA HIS A 191 -7.00 -12.92 -16.45
C HIS A 191 -8.32 -13.14 -17.16
N GLU A 192 -8.67 -14.41 -17.42
CA GLU A 192 -9.87 -14.79 -18.18
C GLU A 192 -9.99 -14.00 -19.52
N GLY A 193 -8.86 -13.76 -20.18
CA GLY A 193 -8.80 -13.00 -21.44
C GLY A 193 -8.89 -11.49 -21.30
N ARG A 194 -9.08 -10.95 -20.09
CA ARG A 194 -9.07 -9.51 -19.81
C ARG A 194 -7.67 -9.06 -19.44
N GLU A 195 -7.24 -7.94 -19.99
CA GLU A 195 -5.98 -7.32 -19.63
C GLU A 195 -6.06 -6.70 -18.22
N LEU A 196 -5.08 -7.02 -17.39
CA LEU A 196 -4.93 -6.48 -16.04
C LEU A 196 -3.73 -5.54 -15.94
N LEU A 197 -2.65 -5.85 -16.65
CA LEU A 197 -1.45 -5.03 -16.72
C LEU A 197 -0.88 -5.15 -18.13
N ALA A 198 -0.59 -4.00 -18.75
CA ALA A 198 0.21 -3.94 -19.96
C ALA A 198 1.17 -2.75 -19.85
N VAL A 199 2.46 -3.03 -19.86
CA VAL A 199 3.51 -2.03 -19.82
C VAL A 199 4.49 -2.27 -20.94
N THR A 200 4.89 -1.19 -21.60
CA THR A 200 5.81 -1.21 -22.75
C THR A 200 7.25 -0.86 -22.29
N PRO A 201 8.28 -1.30 -23.03
CA PRO A 201 9.65 -0.91 -22.73
C PRO A 201 9.82 0.61 -22.72
N VAL A 202 10.50 1.12 -21.71
CA VAL A 202 10.85 2.54 -21.57
C VAL A 202 12.28 2.68 -21.10
N SER A 203 12.87 3.84 -21.37
CA SER A 203 14.28 4.13 -21.04
C SER A 203 14.47 4.67 -19.64
N SER A 204 13.41 5.22 -19.02
CA SER A 204 13.50 5.82 -17.69
C SER A 204 12.64 5.07 -16.67
N LEU A 205 13.12 5.05 -15.42
CA LEU A 205 12.37 4.52 -14.29
C LEU A 205 11.07 5.33 -14.05
N ARG A 206 11.15 6.65 -14.30
CA ARG A 206 10.02 7.57 -14.16
C ARG A 206 8.88 7.22 -15.10
N ASP A 207 9.19 6.93 -16.39
CA ASP A 207 8.17 6.54 -17.36
C ASP A 207 7.53 5.19 -17.00
N ARG A 208 8.32 4.24 -16.48
CA ARG A 208 7.81 2.97 -15.99
C ARG A 208 6.88 3.16 -14.79
N ALA A 209 7.29 3.98 -13.83
CA ALA A 209 6.46 4.31 -12.68
C ALA A 209 5.16 5.01 -13.11
N PHE A 210 5.22 5.89 -14.12
CA PHE A 210 4.03 6.51 -14.71
C PHE A 210 3.07 5.48 -15.34
N GLN A 211 3.59 4.51 -16.10
CA GLN A 211 2.75 3.43 -16.68
C GLN A 211 2.04 2.60 -15.61
N VAL A 212 2.66 2.41 -14.46
CA VAL A 212 2.15 1.57 -13.36
C VAL A 212 1.24 2.34 -12.42
N PHE A 213 1.65 3.53 -11.97
CA PHE A 213 1.00 4.28 -10.89
C PHE A 213 0.12 5.44 -11.37
N GLY A 214 0.27 5.85 -12.65
CA GLY A 214 -0.48 6.98 -13.21
C GLY A 214 0.09 8.36 -12.85
N SER A 215 -0.57 9.42 -13.35
CA SER A 215 -0.09 10.80 -13.24
C SER A 215 -0.13 11.36 -11.83
N GLU A 216 -1.11 10.99 -11.02
CA GLU A 216 -1.33 11.55 -9.68
C GLU A 216 -0.18 11.25 -8.73
N VAL A 217 0.22 9.96 -8.67
CA VAL A 217 1.36 9.56 -7.81
C VAL A 217 2.65 10.22 -8.26
N MET A 218 2.82 10.41 -9.58
CA MET A 218 4.05 10.96 -10.15
C MET A 218 4.28 12.44 -9.85
N GLN A 219 3.24 13.21 -9.51
CA GLN A 219 3.37 14.64 -9.17
C GLN A 219 4.16 14.87 -7.89
N ASP A 220 4.07 13.93 -6.95
CA ASP A 220 4.67 14.03 -5.63
C ASP A 220 6.04 13.32 -5.53
N LEU A 221 6.51 12.71 -6.64
CA LEU A 221 7.75 11.96 -6.66
C LEU A 221 8.92 12.75 -7.22
N VAL A 222 10.01 12.67 -6.50
CA VAL A 222 11.32 13.20 -6.87
C VAL A 222 12.18 12.04 -7.35
N ASP A 223 12.68 12.14 -8.57
CA ASP A 223 13.68 11.23 -9.12
C ASP A 223 15.08 11.74 -8.80
N PHE A 224 16.00 10.83 -8.63
CA PHE A 224 17.40 11.13 -8.47
C PHE A 224 18.26 10.14 -9.26
N GLU A 225 19.31 10.71 -9.85
CA GLU A 225 20.28 9.96 -10.63
C GLU A 225 21.13 9.04 -9.75
N PRO A 226 21.78 7.99 -10.31
CA PRO A 226 22.60 7.07 -9.56
C PRO A 226 23.67 7.81 -8.72
N ARG A 227 23.59 7.63 -7.40
CA ARG A 227 24.60 8.11 -6.46
C ARG A 227 25.56 6.97 -6.18
N MET A 228 26.81 7.16 -6.55
CA MET A 228 27.88 6.17 -6.35
C MET A 228 28.53 6.39 -4.98
N HIS A 229 28.84 5.32 -4.29
CA HIS A 229 29.59 5.35 -3.05
C HIS A 229 30.61 4.19 -3.00
N GLU A 230 31.84 4.54 -2.71
CA GLU A 230 32.91 3.58 -2.51
C GLU A 230 33.11 3.35 -1.00
N ILE A 231 32.89 2.13 -0.58
CA ILE A 231 33.14 1.74 0.80
C ILE A 231 34.51 1.06 0.86
N ARG A 232 35.46 1.70 1.54
CA ARG A 232 36.76 1.08 1.84
C ARG A 232 36.57 0.08 2.97
N LEU A 233 36.72 -1.19 2.65
CA LEU A 233 36.56 -2.26 3.60
C LEU A 233 37.79 -2.32 4.52
N PRO A 234 37.62 -2.54 5.84
CA PRO A 234 38.77 -2.78 6.71
C PRO A 234 39.48 -4.05 6.25
N PRO A 235 40.81 -4.07 6.24
CA PRO A 235 41.56 -5.26 5.87
C PRO A 235 41.11 -6.45 6.74
N PRO A 236 41.06 -7.66 6.18
CA PRO A 236 40.64 -8.84 6.91
C PRO A 236 41.53 -9.01 8.14
N TYR A 237 40.93 -9.28 9.32
CA TYR A 237 41.66 -9.51 10.53
C TYR A 237 42.60 -10.69 10.37
N VAL A 238 43.90 -10.42 10.38
CA VAL A 238 44.94 -11.44 10.35
C VAL A 238 45.39 -11.66 11.81
N PRO A 239 45.19 -12.85 12.40
CA PRO A 239 45.64 -13.10 13.74
C PRO A 239 47.16 -12.87 13.88
N LEU A 240 47.58 -12.13 14.90
CA LEU A 240 48.99 -11.92 15.20
C LEU A 240 49.68 -13.29 15.35
N GLY A 241 50.68 -13.55 14.50
CA GLY A 241 51.46 -14.80 14.52
C GLY A 241 51.17 -15.76 13.34
N SER A 242 50.23 -15.47 12.45
CA SER A 242 50.07 -16.25 11.21
C SER A 242 51.12 -15.86 10.17
N ARG A 243 51.66 -16.84 9.44
CA ARG A 243 52.68 -16.68 8.38
C ARG A 243 52.18 -15.76 7.23
N ALA A 244 50.89 -15.48 7.16
CA ALA A 244 50.24 -14.57 6.20
C ALA A 244 50.49 -13.07 6.51
N ALA A 245 51.02 -12.73 7.67
CA ALA A 245 51.32 -11.35 8.07
C ALA A 245 52.55 -10.73 7.37
N ILE A 246 53.25 -11.48 6.53
CA ILE A 246 54.54 -11.07 5.88
C ILE A 246 54.34 -10.68 4.39
N THR A 247 53.21 -10.93 3.81
CA THR A 247 52.88 -10.43 2.45
C THR A 247 52.38 -8.99 2.54
N ALA A 248 52.89 -8.15 1.63
CA ALA A 248 52.58 -6.72 1.55
C ALA A 248 51.11 -6.38 1.80
N PRO A 249 50.81 -5.21 2.41
CA PRO A 249 49.45 -4.82 2.68
C PRO A 249 48.64 -4.95 1.39
N ALA A 250 47.68 -5.87 1.39
CA ALA A 250 46.70 -5.97 0.29
C ALA A 250 46.05 -4.59 0.16
N GLU A 251 45.94 -4.08 -1.05
CA GLU A 251 45.16 -2.88 -1.30
C GLU A 251 43.79 -3.04 -0.63
N PRO A 252 43.29 -1.99 0.03
CA PRO A 252 42.01 -2.09 0.71
C PRO A 252 40.94 -2.54 -0.30
N ASP A 253 40.25 -3.60 0.03
CA ASP A 253 39.10 -4.07 -0.76
C ASP A 253 38.09 -2.92 -0.83
N VAL A 254 37.72 -2.49 -2.03
CA VAL A 254 36.79 -1.39 -2.26
C VAL A 254 35.50 -1.97 -2.78
N ALA A 255 34.42 -1.89 -1.99
CA ALA A 255 33.10 -2.27 -2.44
C ALA A 255 32.39 -1.05 -3.04
N GLN A 256 31.86 -1.20 -4.25
CA GLN A 256 31.10 -0.16 -4.94
C GLN A 256 29.61 -0.37 -4.74
N PHE A 257 28.92 0.69 -4.35
CA PHE A 257 27.47 0.74 -4.21
C PHE A 257 26.93 1.89 -5.06
N SER A 258 25.79 1.66 -5.72
CA SER A 258 25.03 2.73 -6.37
C SER A 258 23.56 2.67 -5.94
N LEU A 259 22.97 3.84 -5.67
CA LEU A 259 21.56 3.98 -5.31
C LEU A 259 20.91 4.98 -6.26
N GLU A 260 19.80 4.57 -6.87
CA GLU A 260 18.95 5.40 -7.71
C GLU A 260 17.48 5.13 -7.42
N GLY A 261 16.59 6.02 -7.82
CA GLY A 261 15.17 5.76 -7.66
C GLY A 261 14.28 6.98 -7.61
N LEU A 262 13.07 6.73 -7.11
CA LEU A 262 12.00 7.71 -6.91
C LEU A 262 11.60 7.71 -5.44
N ILE A 263 11.50 8.89 -4.85
CA ILE A 263 11.03 9.08 -3.47
C ILE A 263 9.98 10.19 -3.41
N SER A 264 9.03 10.07 -2.51
CA SER A 264 8.04 11.12 -2.31
C SER A 264 8.50 12.19 -1.33
N GLY A 265 7.94 13.39 -1.47
CA GLY A 265 8.08 14.42 -0.43
C GLY A 265 7.45 13.97 0.91
N PRO A 266 7.79 14.63 2.03
CA PRO A 266 7.29 14.28 3.37
C PRO A 266 5.77 14.45 3.55
N HIS A 267 5.09 15.14 2.64
CA HIS A 267 3.65 15.33 2.64
C HIS A 267 2.87 14.07 2.22
N VAL A 268 3.52 13.16 1.48
CA VAL A 268 2.95 11.86 1.11
C VAL A 268 3.18 10.88 2.27
N GLN A 269 2.17 10.72 3.11
CA GLN A 269 2.23 9.90 4.32
C GLN A 269 1.38 8.66 4.13
N LYS A 270 2.00 7.49 4.12
CA LYS A 270 1.34 6.19 4.04
C LYS A 270 1.42 5.48 5.39
N LEU A 271 0.33 4.87 5.84
CA LEU A 271 0.28 4.16 7.13
C LEU A 271 0.94 2.78 7.07
N ASN A 272 1.33 2.34 5.89
CA ASN A 272 1.93 1.03 5.69
C ASN A 272 3.18 1.10 4.80
N ARG A 273 3.93 -0.01 4.77
CA ARG A 273 5.20 -0.13 4.03
C ARG A 273 5.05 -0.58 2.58
N ASN A 274 3.84 -0.70 2.06
CA ASN A 274 3.62 -1.29 0.73
C ASN A 274 3.97 -0.36 -0.42
N SER A 275 4.05 0.92 -0.14
CA SER A 275 4.54 1.93 -1.08
C SER A 275 6.07 2.02 -1.11
N VAL A 276 6.78 1.14 -0.39
CA VAL A 276 8.24 1.07 -0.39
C VAL A 276 8.70 -0.15 -1.17
N PHE A 277 9.21 0.08 -2.37
CA PHE A 277 9.73 -0.92 -3.30
C PHE A 277 11.25 -0.86 -3.28
N LEU A 278 11.88 -1.94 -2.85
CA LEU A 278 13.33 -2.03 -2.72
C LEU A 278 13.88 -3.10 -3.64
N PHE A 279 14.80 -2.72 -4.49
CA PHE A 279 15.49 -3.64 -5.37
C PHE A 279 16.98 -3.66 -5.04
N VAL A 280 17.55 -4.87 -4.97
CA VAL A 280 19.00 -5.08 -4.83
C VAL A 280 19.45 -5.94 -5.99
N ASN A 281 20.36 -5.43 -6.82
CA ASN A 281 20.82 -6.09 -8.05
C ASN A 281 19.66 -6.64 -8.90
N GLY A 282 18.60 -5.83 -9.11
CA GLY A 282 17.40 -6.19 -9.86
C GLY A 282 16.40 -7.12 -9.13
N ARG A 283 16.65 -7.54 -7.90
CA ARG A 283 15.76 -8.39 -7.10
C ARG A 283 14.90 -7.56 -6.17
N LEU A 284 13.60 -7.76 -6.16
CA LEU A 284 12.72 -7.19 -5.15
C LEU A 284 12.99 -7.84 -3.79
N ILE A 285 13.30 -7.03 -2.79
CA ILE A 285 13.59 -7.49 -1.43
C ILE A 285 12.69 -6.81 -0.40
N LYS A 286 12.58 -7.44 0.77
CA LYS A 286 11.93 -6.93 1.98
C LYS A 286 12.94 -6.96 3.13
N ASP A 287 13.91 -6.06 3.06
CA ASP A 287 14.99 -6.01 4.03
C ASP A 287 14.72 -4.99 5.13
N LYS A 288 14.97 -5.38 6.39
CA LYS A 288 14.72 -4.53 7.57
C LYS A 288 15.74 -3.40 7.69
N VAL A 289 16.98 -3.61 7.25
CA VAL A 289 18.06 -2.60 7.33
C VAL A 289 17.74 -1.44 6.40
N LEU A 290 17.36 -1.74 5.15
CA LEU A 290 16.99 -0.71 4.17
C LEU A 290 15.70 0.02 4.54
N LEU A 291 14.69 -0.71 5.03
CA LEU A 291 13.45 -0.09 5.53
C LEU A 291 13.72 0.85 6.71
N HIS A 292 14.62 0.47 7.62
CA HIS A 292 15.03 1.33 8.73
C HIS A 292 15.82 2.55 8.23
N ALA A 293 16.72 2.38 7.26
CA ALA A 293 17.46 3.48 6.65
C ALA A 293 16.54 4.54 6.05
N ILE A 294 15.49 4.12 5.29
CA ILE A 294 14.49 5.04 4.75
C ILE A 294 13.73 5.73 5.88
N SER A 295 13.25 4.99 6.87
CA SER A 295 12.55 5.59 8.02
C SER A 295 13.43 6.61 8.77
N ALA A 296 14.73 6.33 8.90
CA ALA A 296 15.70 7.25 9.51
C ALA A 296 15.96 8.49 8.64
N ALA A 297 15.95 8.36 7.31
CA ALA A 297 16.07 9.51 6.39
C ALA A 297 14.90 10.48 6.52
N TYR A 298 13.69 9.95 6.72
CA TYR A 298 12.48 10.77 6.93
C TYR A 298 12.22 11.13 8.40
N TYR A 299 13.11 10.75 9.31
CA TYR A 299 12.99 11.11 10.73
C TYR A 299 12.91 12.63 10.90
N ASN A 300 11.98 13.11 11.74
CA ASN A 300 11.59 14.53 11.92
C ASN A 300 10.93 15.22 10.72
N LEU A 301 10.76 14.53 9.58
CA LEU A 301 10.06 15.06 8.41
C LEU A 301 8.65 14.48 8.29
N MET A 302 8.42 13.29 8.85
CA MET A 302 7.13 12.59 8.84
C MET A 302 6.73 12.16 10.25
N PRO A 303 5.44 12.03 10.55
CA PRO A 303 4.96 11.45 11.80
C PRO A 303 5.47 10.02 12.01
N ALA A 304 5.66 9.63 13.27
CA ALA A 304 6.03 8.26 13.61
C ALA A 304 4.95 7.27 13.14
N GLY A 305 5.37 6.16 12.52
CA GLY A 305 4.48 5.15 11.98
C GLY A 305 3.97 5.42 10.56
N CYS A 306 4.33 6.56 9.96
CA CYS A 306 4.08 6.83 8.55
C CYS A 306 5.29 6.46 7.68
N TYR A 307 5.02 6.06 6.44
CA TYR A 307 6.02 5.68 5.45
C TYR A 307 5.86 6.51 4.18
N PRO A 308 6.96 6.84 3.47
CA PRO A 308 6.89 7.50 2.18
C PRO A 308 6.50 6.52 1.06
N PHE A 309 6.24 7.04 -0.13
CA PHE A 309 6.44 6.26 -1.33
C PHE A 309 7.94 6.26 -1.65
N ALA A 310 8.50 5.08 -1.89
CA ALA A 310 9.89 4.94 -2.30
C ALA A 310 10.03 3.76 -3.28
N LEU A 311 10.66 4.00 -4.41
CA LEU A 311 11.06 3.00 -5.40
C LEU A 311 12.57 3.12 -5.59
N LEU A 312 13.34 2.25 -4.92
CA LEU A 312 14.78 2.36 -4.81
C LEU A 312 15.49 1.14 -5.40
N PHE A 313 16.54 1.40 -6.15
CA PHE A 313 17.42 0.41 -6.74
C PHE A 313 18.81 0.57 -6.14
N LEU A 314 19.22 -0.41 -5.37
CA LEU A 314 20.56 -0.53 -4.81
C LEU A 314 21.33 -1.56 -5.64
N ASN A 315 22.38 -1.13 -6.30
CA ASN A 315 23.29 -2.02 -7.01
C ASN A 315 24.62 -2.09 -6.27
N CYS A 316 25.14 -3.28 -6.12
CA CYS A 316 26.42 -3.56 -5.45
C CYS A 316 27.05 -4.82 -6.03
N ASP A 317 28.32 -5.02 -5.71
CA ASP A 317 29.01 -6.26 -6.06
C ASP A 317 28.28 -7.48 -5.47
N PRO A 318 28.06 -8.55 -6.25
CA PRO A 318 27.36 -9.75 -5.78
C PRO A 318 27.96 -10.37 -4.51
N GLY A 319 29.27 -10.21 -4.28
CA GLY A 319 29.95 -10.69 -3.06
C GLY A 319 29.62 -9.92 -1.78
N GLU A 320 28.97 -8.74 -1.88
CA GLU A 320 28.58 -7.92 -0.74
C GLU A 320 27.18 -8.26 -0.20
N VAL A 321 26.40 -9.08 -0.91
CA VAL A 321 25.05 -9.45 -0.54
C VAL A 321 24.84 -10.96 -0.64
N ASP A 322 24.48 -11.59 0.48
CA ASP A 322 24.02 -12.98 0.49
C ASP A 322 22.50 -13.01 0.26
N VAL A 323 22.11 -13.59 -0.89
CA VAL A 323 20.70 -13.74 -1.31
C VAL A 323 20.11 -15.10 -0.92
N ASN A 324 20.93 -16.03 -0.40
CA ASN A 324 20.49 -17.38 -0.04
C ASN A 324 20.05 -17.50 1.42
N VAL A 325 19.37 -16.48 1.95
CA VAL A 325 18.93 -16.42 3.36
C VAL A 325 17.57 -17.09 3.56
N HIS A 326 16.64 -16.93 2.61
CA HIS A 326 15.27 -17.45 2.71
C HIS A 326 14.85 -18.19 1.41
N PRO A 327 14.02 -19.26 1.48
CA PRO A 327 13.56 -19.98 0.29
C PRO A 327 12.87 -19.08 -0.75
N SER A 328 12.11 -18.07 -0.32
CA SER A 328 11.44 -17.11 -1.21
C SER A 328 12.39 -16.07 -1.82
N LYS A 329 13.66 -16.02 -1.39
CA LYS A 329 14.70 -15.07 -1.85
C LYS A 329 14.30 -13.58 -1.68
N THR A 330 13.34 -13.28 -0.81
CA THR A 330 12.88 -11.90 -0.54
C THR A 330 13.67 -11.21 0.56
N GLU A 331 14.45 -11.94 1.33
CA GLU A 331 15.35 -11.41 2.36
C GLU A 331 16.78 -11.59 1.90
N VAL A 332 17.60 -10.58 2.15
CA VAL A 332 19.03 -10.58 1.85
C VAL A 332 19.82 -10.27 3.11
N ARG A 333 21.09 -10.63 3.13
CA ARG A 333 22.01 -10.27 4.21
C ARG A 333 23.20 -9.54 3.63
N PHE A 334 23.34 -8.27 3.96
CA PHE A 334 24.50 -7.49 3.57
C PHE A 334 25.70 -7.84 4.44
N ARG A 335 26.87 -7.96 3.81
CA ARG A 335 28.14 -8.18 4.51
C ARG A 335 28.48 -7.01 5.44
N HIS A 336 28.20 -5.78 4.98
CA HIS A 336 28.45 -4.54 5.71
C HIS A 336 27.15 -3.75 5.93
N GLY A 337 26.18 -4.36 6.63
CA GLY A 337 24.81 -3.83 6.77
C GLY A 337 24.72 -2.42 7.36
N SER A 338 25.58 -2.04 8.30
CA SER A 338 25.60 -0.69 8.88
C SER A 338 26.04 0.37 7.87
N MET A 339 27.04 0.07 7.03
CA MET A 339 27.51 0.99 5.99
C MET A 339 26.46 1.18 4.90
N VAL A 340 25.81 0.10 4.47
CA VAL A 340 24.70 0.15 3.52
C VAL A 340 23.52 0.95 4.08
N HIS A 341 23.19 0.75 5.36
CA HIS A 341 22.16 1.54 6.05
C HIS A 341 22.49 3.04 5.98
N ASP A 342 23.70 3.43 6.38
CA ASP A 342 24.08 4.83 6.43
C ASP A 342 24.14 5.44 5.03
N PHE A 343 24.66 4.72 4.04
CA PHE A 343 24.65 5.16 2.64
C PHE A 343 23.24 5.43 2.11
N VAL A 344 22.30 4.51 2.32
CA VAL A 344 20.91 4.69 1.86
C VAL A 344 20.22 5.82 2.62
N ARG A 345 20.39 5.89 3.95
CA ARG A 345 19.84 6.98 4.78
C ARG A 345 20.32 8.35 4.29
N ASP A 346 21.63 8.51 4.13
CA ASP A 346 22.24 9.79 3.83
C ASP A 346 21.90 10.23 2.40
N THR A 347 21.94 9.30 1.43
CA THR A 347 21.54 9.58 0.05
C THR A 347 20.08 10.04 -0.04
N VAL A 348 19.13 9.31 0.58
CA VAL A 348 17.72 9.67 0.58
C VAL A 348 17.51 11.02 1.29
N ARG A 349 18.20 11.26 2.40
CA ARG A 349 18.11 12.52 3.14
C ARG A 349 18.63 13.70 2.31
N ASP A 350 19.74 13.54 1.61
CA ASP A 350 20.32 14.59 0.74
C ASP A 350 19.36 14.94 -0.40
N VAL A 351 18.74 13.94 -1.04
CA VAL A 351 17.74 14.16 -2.09
C VAL A 351 16.54 14.92 -1.53
N LEU A 352 16.05 14.56 -0.35
CA LEU A 352 14.95 15.26 0.31
C LEU A 352 15.30 16.73 0.64
N MET A 353 16.53 16.98 1.07
CA MET A 353 16.99 18.34 1.39
C MET A 353 17.17 19.20 0.14
N GLN A 354 17.62 18.61 -0.98
CA GLN A 354 17.78 19.30 -2.27
C GLN A 354 16.43 19.59 -2.94
N SER A 355 15.46 18.70 -2.79
CA SER A 355 14.12 18.82 -3.39
C SER A 355 13.18 19.75 -2.62
N ARG A 356 13.61 20.35 -1.50
CA ARG A 356 12.78 21.31 -0.78
C ARG A 356 12.52 22.51 -1.68
N PRO A 357 11.28 22.74 -2.15
CA PRO A 357 10.96 24.04 -2.71
C PRO A 357 11.25 25.05 -1.60
N VAL A 358 12.08 26.03 -1.88
CA VAL A 358 12.18 27.21 -1.04
C VAL A 358 10.76 27.74 -0.98
N SER A 359 10.11 27.63 0.19
CA SER A 359 8.82 28.25 0.42
C SER A 359 9.06 29.75 0.26
N SER A 360 8.84 30.26 -0.95
CA SER A 360 8.65 31.66 -1.16
C SER A 360 7.38 32.00 -0.39
N ILE A 361 7.54 32.52 0.82
CA ILE A 361 6.48 33.23 1.54
C ILE A 361 6.01 34.29 0.55
N PRO A 362 4.77 34.24 0.02
CA PRO A 362 4.26 35.34 -0.75
C PRO A 362 4.24 36.53 0.21
N LEU A 363 5.17 37.45 0.04
CA LEU A 363 5.10 38.77 0.70
C LEU A 363 3.72 39.32 0.34
N PRO A 364 2.89 39.69 1.32
CA PRO A 364 1.63 40.34 1.02
C PRO A 364 1.93 41.57 0.14
N ALA A 365 1.38 41.54 -1.07
CA ALA A 365 1.51 42.65 -1.99
C ALA A 365 1.00 43.89 -1.25
N SER A 366 1.88 44.90 -1.10
CA SER A 366 1.50 46.21 -0.53
C SER A 366 0.28 46.72 -1.28
N PRO A 367 -0.78 47.20 -0.60
CA PRO A 367 -1.95 47.72 -1.27
C PRO A 367 -1.55 48.94 -2.13
N GLN A 368 -1.62 48.75 -3.45
CA GLN A 368 -1.52 49.88 -4.35
C GLN A 368 -2.78 50.77 -4.18
N PRO A 369 -2.67 52.12 -4.18
CA PRO A 369 -3.83 52.98 -4.06
C PRO A 369 -4.71 52.80 -5.29
N SER A 370 -5.97 52.46 -5.04
CA SER A 370 -7.00 52.30 -6.05
C SER A 370 -7.25 53.61 -6.80
N ASN A 371 -6.81 53.67 -8.05
CA ASN A 371 -7.35 54.62 -9.00
C ASN A 371 -8.65 54.07 -9.58
N GLN A 372 -9.65 54.91 -9.56
CA GLN A 372 -11.04 54.74 -9.94
C GLN A 372 -11.23 53.93 -11.22
N VAL A 373 -12.06 52.89 -11.14
CA VAL A 373 -12.57 52.15 -12.31
C VAL A 373 -13.89 52.79 -12.72
N PRO A 374 -14.05 53.23 -13.99
CA PRO A 374 -15.37 53.60 -14.48
C PRO A 374 -16.22 52.35 -14.76
N VAL A 375 -17.44 52.43 -14.26
CA VAL A 375 -18.47 51.39 -14.51
C VAL A 375 -18.81 51.41 -16.02
N GLN A 376 -18.47 50.36 -16.75
CA GLN A 376 -19.02 50.07 -18.06
C GLN A 376 -20.00 48.89 -18.02
N ARG A 377 -21.16 49.15 -18.61
CA ARG A 377 -22.31 48.26 -18.74
C ARG A 377 -21.95 46.97 -19.45
N ALA A 378 -22.58 45.88 -19.00
CA ALA A 378 -22.63 44.61 -19.68
C ALA A 378 -23.19 44.75 -21.10
N ALA A 379 -22.43 44.30 -22.09
CA ALA A 379 -22.90 44.05 -23.43
C ALA A 379 -22.23 42.78 -23.94
N ASP A 380 -23.05 41.83 -24.26
CA ASP A 380 -22.96 40.72 -25.20
C ASP A 380 -21.55 40.17 -25.55
N LEU A 381 -21.25 38.98 -25.07
CA LEU A 381 -20.19 38.14 -25.62
C LEU A 381 -20.79 37.10 -26.57
N PRO A 382 -20.33 37.03 -27.81
CA PRO A 382 -20.76 35.97 -28.74
C PRO A 382 -19.96 34.68 -28.45
N PHE A 383 -20.71 33.58 -28.45
CA PHE A 383 -20.18 32.22 -28.51
C PHE A 383 -19.50 32.02 -29.88
N SER A 384 -18.19 31.78 -29.90
CA SER A 384 -17.51 31.24 -31.08
C SER A 384 -16.35 30.35 -30.72
N GLU A 385 -16.51 29.09 -31.02
CA GLU A 385 -15.60 28.18 -31.67
C GLU A 385 -14.24 27.93 -31.00
N PHE A 386 -14.18 26.82 -30.25
CA PHE A 386 -12.93 26.06 -30.11
C PHE A 386 -12.96 24.90 -31.12
N SER A 387 -12.39 25.14 -32.31
CA SER A 387 -11.98 24.10 -33.24
C SER A 387 -10.55 23.73 -33.00
N GLY A 388 -10.33 22.63 -32.31
CA GLY A 388 -9.05 21.94 -32.21
C GLY A 388 -9.09 20.68 -33.06
N THR A 389 -8.34 20.69 -34.12
CA THR A 389 -8.12 19.63 -35.10
C THR A 389 -7.75 18.30 -34.47
N LEU A 390 -8.62 17.30 -34.59
CA LEU A 390 -8.32 15.89 -34.45
C LEU A 390 -8.04 15.32 -35.84
N ASP A 391 -6.82 14.91 -36.07
CA ASP A 391 -6.41 14.20 -37.28
C ASP A 391 -7.07 12.81 -37.36
N ARG A 392 -7.63 12.59 -38.54
CA ARG A 392 -8.39 11.42 -38.96
C ARG A 392 -7.52 10.16 -38.99
N ILE A 393 -7.90 9.13 -38.25
CA ILE A 393 -7.62 7.75 -38.61
C ILE A 393 -8.87 7.19 -39.29
N SER A 394 -8.70 6.88 -40.58
CA SER A 394 -9.76 6.30 -41.44
C SER A 394 -10.00 4.84 -41.03
N LEU A 395 -11.21 4.55 -40.58
CA LEU A 395 -11.72 3.17 -40.51
C LEU A 395 -12.80 3.04 -41.60
N THR A 396 -12.55 2.16 -42.54
CA THR A 396 -13.44 1.71 -43.60
C THR A 396 -14.70 1.08 -43.00
N ALA A 397 -15.84 1.66 -43.32
CA ALA A 397 -17.14 1.12 -42.97
C ALA A 397 -17.50 -0.03 -43.92
N ASN A 398 -17.79 -1.21 -43.37
CA ASN A 398 -18.57 -2.23 -44.03
C ASN A 398 -20.04 -2.00 -43.73
N GLN A 399 -20.82 -1.83 -44.80
CA GLN A 399 -22.25 -1.72 -44.79
C GLN A 399 -22.89 -3.05 -44.38
N VAL A 400 -23.80 -3.02 -43.42
CA VAL A 400 -24.80 -4.07 -43.19
C VAL A 400 -26.18 -3.39 -43.20
N GLU A 401 -27.05 -3.91 -44.03
CA GLU A 401 -28.45 -3.47 -44.25
C GLU A 401 -29.32 -3.67 -42.98
N PRO A 402 -30.45 -2.92 -42.85
CA PRO A 402 -31.28 -2.97 -41.65
C PRO A 402 -32.32 -4.09 -41.74
N GLU A 403 -32.33 -4.99 -40.79
CA GLU A 403 -33.47 -5.90 -40.58
C GLU A 403 -34.56 -5.27 -39.69
N THR A 404 -35.78 -5.53 -40.14
CA THR A 404 -37.08 -5.08 -39.67
C THR A 404 -37.38 -5.39 -38.21
N MET A 405 -37.97 -4.40 -37.53
CA MET A 405 -38.59 -4.50 -36.20
C MET A 405 -39.86 -5.34 -36.19
N PRO A 406 -40.14 -6.12 -35.15
CA PRO A 406 -41.48 -6.59 -34.82
C PRO A 406 -42.16 -5.69 -33.78
N GLN A 407 -43.49 -5.60 -33.97
CA GLN A 407 -44.44 -4.74 -33.31
C GLN A 407 -44.66 -4.97 -31.81
N GLU A 408 -45.14 -3.92 -31.20
CA GLU A 408 -45.61 -3.68 -29.85
C GLU A 408 -46.54 -4.76 -29.27
N HIS A 409 -46.30 -5.09 -27.98
CA HIS A 409 -47.35 -5.57 -27.09
C HIS A 409 -47.54 -4.58 -25.93
N GLU A 410 -48.69 -3.95 -25.92
CA GLU A 410 -49.28 -3.20 -24.83
C GLU A 410 -49.34 -4.07 -23.55
N SER A 411 -48.73 -3.64 -22.45
CA SER A 411 -49.03 -4.15 -21.13
C SER A 411 -49.45 -3.01 -20.19
N VAL A 412 -50.66 -3.20 -19.74
CA VAL A 412 -51.49 -2.38 -18.86
C VAL A 412 -50.76 -2.11 -17.53
N LEU A 413 -50.65 -0.81 -17.17
CA LEU A 413 -50.23 -0.36 -15.85
C LEU A 413 -51.39 -0.44 -14.84
N PRO A 414 -51.20 -0.91 -13.61
CA PRO A 414 -52.19 -0.79 -12.54
C PRO A 414 -52.20 0.61 -11.94
N GLU A 415 -53.41 1.17 -11.82
CA GLU A 415 -53.70 2.45 -11.17
C GLU A 415 -53.27 2.47 -9.70
N MET A 416 -52.45 3.44 -9.32
CA MET A 416 -52.17 3.77 -7.92
C MET A 416 -53.23 4.75 -7.41
N ARG A 417 -54.01 4.30 -6.41
CA ARG A 417 -54.97 5.13 -5.66
C ARG A 417 -54.22 6.16 -4.80
N VAL A 418 -54.53 7.42 -5.07
CA VAL A 418 -54.07 8.55 -4.24
C VAL A 418 -54.97 8.65 -3.01
N SER A 419 -54.39 8.60 -1.81
CA SER A 419 -55.05 8.92 -0.55
C SER A 419 -54.99 10.43 -0.27
N PRO A 420 -56.06 11.03 0.36
CA PRO A 420 -56.14 12.47 0.56
C PRO A 420 -55.24 12.98 1.67
N PRO A 421 -54.87 14.29 1.66
CA PRO A 421 -53.92 14.85 2.62
C PRO A 421 -54.56 15.10 4.01
N HIS A 422 -53.80 14.83 5.05
CA HIS A 422 -54.13 15.16 6.45
C HIS A 422 -54.07 16.69 6.68
N PRO A 423 -54.92 17.25 7.56
CA PRO A 423 -54.93 18.68 7.85
C PRO A 423 -53.75 19.12 8.72
N ALA A 424 -53.23 20.32 8.46
CA ALA A 424 -52.15 20.97 9.18
C ALA A 424 -52.55 21.30 10.65
N PRO A 425 -51.64 21.18 11.61
CA PRO A 425 -51.90 21.64 13.00
C PRO A 425 -51.79 23.17 13.09
N SER A 426 -52.73 23.71 13.85
CA SER A 426 -53.00 25.12 14.12
C SER A 426 -51.81 25.84 14.78
N ALA A 427 -51.70 27.13 14.43
CA ALA A 427 -50.73 28.08 14.94
C ALA A 427 -50.68 28.13 16.48
N VAL A 428 -49.50 27.94 17.05
CA VAL A 428 -49.20 28.21 18.46
C VAL A 428 -48.61 29.60 18.57
N ASN A 429 -49.28 30.37 19.44
CA ASN A 429 -49.07 31.74 19.81
C ASN A 429 -47.64 32.03 20.31
N ASN A 430 -46.91 32.91 19.61
CA ASN A 430 -45.61 33.44 20.03
C ASN A 430 -45.82 34.55 21.07
N GLN A 431 -45.60 34.23 22.33
CA GLN A 431 -45.31 35.27 23.33
C GLN A 431 -43.78 35.28 23.60
N PRO A 432 -43.12 36.44 23.63
CA PRO A 432 -41.70 36.52 23.91
C PRO A 432 -41.41 36.22 25.38
N ALA A 433 -40.44 35.32 25.60
CA ALA A 433 -39.92 35.02 26.94
C ALA A 433 -39.15 36.23 27.51
N PRO A 434 -39.22 36.50 28.82
CA PRO A 434 -38.53 37.60 29.44
C PRO A 434 -37.02 37.37 29.49
N GLU A 435 -36.25 38.44 29.21
CA GLU A 435 -34.78 38.50 29.32
C GLU A 435 -34.32 38.17 30.75
N PRO A 436 -33.25 37.36 30.91
CA PRO A 436 -32.68 37.13 32.23
C PRO A 436 -31.93 38.39 32.71
N ARG A 437 -32.39 38.94 33.84
CA ARG A 437 -31.71 40.01 34.58
C ARG A 437 -30.33 39.48 35.04
N ILE A 438 -29.29 40.23 34.67
CA ILE A 438 -27.93 40.04 35.19
C ILE A 438 -27.91 40.62 36.60
N ASP A 439 -27.98 39.77 37.61
CA ASP A 439 -27.67 40.16 39.00
C ASP A 439 -26.16 40.24 39.18
N SER A 440 -25.68 41.46 39.37
CA SER A 440 -24.31 41.77 39.76
C SER A 440 -24.10 41.33 41.24
N THR A 441 -23.59 40.11 41.42
CA THR A 441 -23.08 39.71 42.74
C THR A 441 -21.64 40.20 42.91
N PRO A 442 -21.29 40.78 44.06
CA PRO A 442 -19.99 41.38 44.30
C PRO A 442 -18.89 40.31 44.38
N VAL A 443 -17.74 40.59 43.75
CA VAL A 443 -16.52 39.81 43.88
C VAL A 443 -16.15 39.62 45.35
N ARG A 444 -16.28 38.42 45.83
CA ARG A 444 -15.87 38.03 47.19
C ARG A 444 -14.34 37.96 47.21
N ARG A 445 -13.73 38.92 47.92
CA ARG A 445 -12.29 38.87 48.26
C ARG A 445 -12.00 37.55 48.97
N VAL A 446 -11.00 36.87 48.48
CA VAL A 446 -10.43 35.68 49.11
C VAL A 446 -9.76 36.13 50.42
N PRO A 447 -10.08 35.53 51.58
CA PRO A 447 -9.34 35.83 52.81
C PRO A 447 -7.95 35.21 52.74
N ASP A 448 -6.91 35.99 53.07
CA ASP A 448 -5.58 35.49 53.38
C ASP A 448 -5.68 34.62 54.65
N THR A 449 -5.67 33.30 54.47
CA THR A 449 -5.50 32.35 55.58
C THR A 449 -4.13 31.67 55.44
N HIS A 450 -3.17 32.21 56.16
CA HIS A 450 -2.05 31.42 56.67
C HIS A 450 -2.62 30.41 57.70
N GLY A 451 -3.00 29.24 57.23
CA GLY A 451 -3.45 28.14 58.09
C GLY A 451 -2.91 26.84 57.54
N GLY A 452 -2.22 26.10 58.37
CA GLY A 452 -1.48 24.89 58.02
C GLY A 452 -2.28 23.84 57.28
N PHE A 453 -1.60 23.20 56.35
CA PHE A 453 -2.07 22.08 55.56
C PHE A 453 -2.13 20.79 56.41
N GLU A 454 -3.09 20.68 57.34
CA GLU A 454 -3.22 19.48 58.17
C GLU A 454 -4.33 18.50 57.75
N HIS A 455 -5.11 18.75 56.71
CA HIS A 455 -6.00 17.73 56.11
C HIS A 455 -6.05 17.92 54.59
N LEU A 456 -5.13 17.26 53.89
CA LEU A 456 -5.29 17.01 52.48
C LEU A 456 -6.36 15.92 52.26
N PRO A 457 -7.41 16.15 51.44
CA PRO A 457 -8.41 15.12 51.14
C PRO A 457 -7.75 13.91 50.48
N ASP A 458 -8.31 12.74 50.74
CA ASP A 458 -7.87 11.43 50.29
C ASP A 458 -8.02 11.29 48.77
N TRP A 459 -7.09 11.86 47.96
CA TRP A 459 -7.06 11.82 46.50
C TRP A 459 -6.30 10.61 45.93
N GLU A 460 -5.84 9.68 46.78
CA GLU A 460 -5.10 8.48 46.37
C GLU A 460 -5.97 7.41 45.68
N ARG A 461 -7.29 7.59 45.59
CA ARG A 461 -8.26 6.60 45.07
C ARG A 461 -9.25 7.16 44.06
N VAL A 462 -8.89 8.10 43.20
CA VAL A 462 -9.76 8.47 42.09
C VAL A 462 -9.43 7.60 40.89
N ASP A 463 -10.37 6.72 40.55
CA ASP A 463 -10.35 6.01 39.25
C ASP A 463 -10.18 7.06 38.14
N THR A 464 -9.06 7.00 37.42
CA THR A 464 -8.67 7.99 36.40
C THR A 464 -9.74 8.18 35.31
N LEU A 465 -10.53 7.16 35.03
CA LEU A 465 -11.63 7.17 34.06
C LEU A 465 -12.87 7.93 34.59
N ALA A 466 -13.14 7.89 35.90
CA ALA A 466 -14.27 8.62 36.51
C ALA A 466 -14.03 10.14 36.56
N ALA A 467 -12.81 10.62 36.40
CA ALA A 467 -12.45 12.04 36.46
C ALA A 467 -12.64 12.79 35.13
N LEU A 468 -12.71 12.10 33.98
CA LEU A 468 -12.87 12.73 32.67
C LEU A 468 -14.10 13.63 32.51
N PRO A 469 -15.31 13.26 33.01
CA PRO A 469 -16.50 14.10 32.91
C PRO A 469 -16.39 15.42 33.69
N ASP A 470 -15.56 15.44 34.74
CA ASP A 470 -15.38 16.57 35.64
C ASP A 470 -14.26 17.53 35.21
N LEU A 471 -13.59 17.22 34.08
CA LEU A 471 -12.50 18.07 33.55
C LEU A 471 -13.04 19.40 33.04
N ARG A 472 -12.47 20.48 33.56
CA ARG A 472 -12.74 21.84 33.10
C ARG A 472 -11.61 22.32 32.20
N PRO A 473 -11.88 22.65 30.92
CA PRO A 473 -10.85 23.19 30.02
C PRO A 473 -10.44 24.58 30.50
N LEU A 474 -9.13 24.81 30.54
CA LEU A 474 -8.53 26.11 30.83
C LEU A 474 -8.17 26.86 29.53
N GLY A 475 -7.90 26.17 28.47
CA GLY A 475 -7.53 26.72 27.16
C GLY A 475 -6.80 25.71 26.30
N GLN A 476 -6.23 26.19 25.19
CA GLN A 476 -5.45 25.39 24.27
C GLN A 476 -3.95 25.78 24.31
N LEU A 477 -3.09 24.80 24.16
CA LEU A 477 -1.66 24.96 23.92
C LEU A 477 -1.39 24.68 22.43
N HIS A 478 -0.82 25.65 21.72
CA HIS A 478 -0.53 25.56 20.28
C HIS A 478 -1.71 25.09 19.42
N GLU A 479 -2.93 25.50 19.77
CA GLU A 479 -4.14 25.11 19.04
C GLU A 479 -4.26 23.58 18.74
N SER A 480 -3.56 22.77 19.50
CA SER A 480 -3.45 21.31 19.32
C SER A 480 -3.76 20.53 20.58
N PHE A 481 -3.44 21.06 21.75
CA PHE A 481 -3.63 20.39 23.03
C PHE A 481 -4.58 21.18 23.92
N ILE A 482 -5.59 20.49 24.46
CA ILE A 482 -6.48 21.07 25.47
C ILE A 482 -5.83 20.90 26.83
N VAL A 483 -5.62 22.01 27.53
CA VAL A 483 -5.19 22.02 28.92
C VAL A 483 -6.44 22.09 29.80
N ALA A 484 -6.61 21.11 30.66
CA ALA A 484 -7.77 21.00 31.54
C ALA A 484 -7.37 20.72 32.98
N VAL A 485 -8.19 21.14 33.93
CA VAL A 485 -8.02 20.85 35.36
C VAL A 485 -9.13 19.96 35.85
N GLY A 486 -8.78 18.93 36.61
CA GLY A 486 -9.67 18.05 37.34
C GLY A 486 -9.43 18.11 38.85
N ARG A 487 -10.19 17.33 39.62
CA ARG A 487 -10.04 17.24 41.08
C ARG A 487 -8.67 16.70 41.48
N ASP A 488 -8.05 15.92 40.58
CA ASP A 488 -6.83 15.14 40.79
C ASP A 488 -5.57 15.78 40.21
N GLY A 489 -5.70 16.91 39.49
CA GLY A 489 -4.54 17.63 38.94
C GLY A 489 -4.77 18.24 37.56
N LEU A 490 -3.66 18.40 36.81
CA LEU A 490 -3.62 19.00 35.48
C LEU A 490 -3.62 17.90 34.43
N TRP A 491 -4.41 18.12 33.38
CA TRP A 491 -4.52 17.23 32.22
C TRP A 491 -4.15 17.96 30.95
N ILE A 492 -3.41 17.31 30.08
CA ILE A 492 -3.09 17.77 28.74
C ILE A 492 -3.63 16.73 27.76
N ILE A 493 -4.61 17.12 26.96
CA ILE A 493 -5.33 16.23 26.06
C ILE A 493 -5.05 16.64 24.61
N ASP A 494 -4.60 15.69 23.79
CA ASP A 494 -4.45 15.90 22.36
C ASP A 494 -5.85 15.94 21.71
N GLN A 495 -6.25 17.11 21.19
CA GLN A 495 -7.59 17.33 20.62
C GLN A 495 -7.84 16.50 19.36
N HIS A 496 -6.81 16.30 18.52
CA HIS A 496 -6.92 15.51 17.31
C HIS A 496 -7.12 14.05 17.65
N VAL A 497 -6.27 13.50 18.49
CA VAL A 497 -6.29 12.09 18.91
C VAL A 497 -7.55 11.77 19.73
N ALA A 498 -8.03 12.71 20.55
CA ALA A 498 -9.29 12.58 21.27
C ALA A 498 -10.50 12.51 20.32
N HIS A 499 -10.55 13.40 19.32
CA HIS A 499 -11.63 13.41 18.34
C HIS A 499 -11.60 12.17 17.44
N GLU A 500 -10.41 11.70 17.07
CA GLU A 500 -10.23 10.44 16.35
C GLU A 500 -10.87 9.25 17.10
N ARG A 501 -10.64 9.13 18.42
CA ARG A 501 -11.25 8.08 19.24
C ARG A 501 -12.77 8.19 19.28
N ILE A 502 -13.30 9.39 19.46
CA ILE A 502 -14.74 9.63 19.49
C ILE A 502 -15.39 9.19 18.18
N LEU A 503 -14.83 9.64 17.05
CA LEU A 503 -15.35 9.30 15.73
C LEU A 503 -15.23 7.79 15.43
N PHE A 504 -14.12 7.16 15.80
CA PHE A 504 -13.92 5.74 15.63
C PHE A 504 -15.02 4.91 16.30
N GLU A 505 -15.30 5.18 17.58
CA GLU A 505 -16.35 4.47 18.30
C GLU A 505 -17.75 4.82 17.81
N GLN A 506 -17.97 6.06 17.36
CA GLN A 506 -19.23 6.47 16.76
C GLN A 506 -19.50 5.73 15.45
N VAL A 507 -18.53 5.65 14.54
CA VAL A 507 -18.66 4.96 13.26
C VAL A 507 -18.88 3.46 13.48
N LEU A 508 -18.17 2.83 14.43
CA LEU A 508 -18.39 1.43 14.78
C LEU A 508 -19.81 1.17 15.26
N ARG A 509 -20.33 2.03 16.14
CA ARG A 509 -21.72 1.92 16.64
C ARG A 509 -22.74 2.12 15.53
N GLN A 510 -22.56 3.13 14.69
CA GLN A 510 -23.46 3.41 13.55
C GLN A 510 -23.48 2.24 12.55
N ARG A 511 -22.30 1.65 12.27
CA ARG A 511 -22.21 0.46 11.41
C ARG A 511 -22.92 -0.75 12.01
N ALA A 512 -22.72 -1.00 13.30
CA ALA A 512 -23.39 -2.11 14.00
C ALA A 512 -24.91 -1.95 14.01
N ALA A 513 -25.39 -0.71 14.05
CA ALA A 513 -26.82 -0.37 14.00
C ALA A 513 -27.38 -0.29 12.55
N GLY A 514 -26.53 -0.38 11.51
CA GLY A 514 -26.92 -0.22 10.11
C GLY A 514 -27.38 1.20 9.73
N ASN A 515 -27.00 2.21 10.50
CA ASN A 515 -27.48 3.60 10.39
C ASN A 515 -26.32 4.59 10.14
N ILE A 516 -25.47 4.29 9.16
CA ILE A 516 -24.43 5.24 8.78
C ILE A 516 -25.05 6.39 7.98
N GLU A 517 -24.86 7.60 8.47
CA GLU A 517 -25.27 8.81 7.76
C GLU A 517 -24.37 8.99 6.52
N VAL A 518 -24.99 9.10 5.35
CA VAL A 518 -24.28 9.25 4.06
C VAL A 518 -24.60 10.58 3.40
N GLN A 519 -23.63 11.15 2.72
CA GLN A 519 -23.78 12.27 1.81
C GLN A 519 -23.72 11.78 0.36
N GLN A 520 -24.71 12.12 -0.45
CA GLN A 520 -24.71 11.85 -1.87
C GLN A 520 -23.85 12.91 -2.60
N LEU A 521 -23.00 12.46 -3.51
CA LEU A 521 -22.19 13.35 -4.33
C LEU A 521 -23.02 13.81 -5.54
N LEU A 522 -23.07 15.11 -5.78
CA LEU A 522 -23.77 15.68 -6.95
C LEU A 522 -23.20 15.15 -8.27
N ILE A 523 -21.91 14.95 -8.31
CA ILE A 523 -21.17 14.34 -9.43
C ILE A 523 -20.39 13.19 -8.84
N PRO A 524 -20.52 11.96 -9.36
CA PRO A 524 -19.71 10.83 -8.90
C PRO A 524 -18.23 11.12 -9.05
N LEU A 525 -17.46 10.82 -8.02
CA LEU A 525 -16.01 10.93 -8.05
C LEU A 525 -15.44 9.71 -8.78
N VAL A 526 -14.70 9.93 -9.86
CA VAL A 526 -14.10 8.86 -10.66
C VAL A 526 -12.63 8.71 -10.30
N LEU A 527 -12.29 7.55 -9.74
CA LEU A 527 -10.93 7.22 -9.29
C LEU A 527 -10.25 6.26 -10.27
N GLN A 528 -8.99 6.51 -10.60
CA GLN A 528 -8.18 5.60 -11.40
C GLN A 528 -7.43 4.65 -10.46
N LEU A 529 -7.66 3.36 -10.62
CA LEU A 529 -7.03 2.32 -9.81
C LEU A 529 -5.80 1.74 -10.50
N THR A 530 -4.76 1.43 -9.73
CA THR A 530 -3.69 0.54 -10.19
C THR A 530 -4.23 -0.88 -10.35
N PRO A 531 -3.58 -1.76 -11.12
CA PRO A 531 -4.00 -3.15 -11.25
C PRO A 531 -4.13 -3.86 -9.89
N SER A 532 -3.22 -3.59 -8.97
CA SER A 532 -3.25 -4.14 -7.61
C SER A 532 -4.46 -3.64 -6.82
N GLN A 533 -4.74 -2.34 -6.86
CA GLN A 533 -5.89 -1.74 -6.16
C GLN A 533 -7.23 -2.24 -6.72
N GLN A 534 -7.32 -2.51 -8.01
CA GLN A 534 -8.52 -3.07 -8.62
C GLN A 534 -8.84 -4.48 -8.06
N PHE A 535 -7.82 -5.31 -7.85
CA PHE A 535 -7.99 -6.61 -7.22
C PHE A 535 -8.46 -6.50 -5.77
N GLU A 536 -7.83 -5.58 -5.02
CA GLU A 536 -8.20 -5.36 -3.62
C GLU A 536 -9.62 -4.79 -3.51
N TYR A 537 -10.00 -3.87 -4.40
CA TYR A 537 -11.37 -3.34 -4.43
C TYR A 537 -12.42 -4.47 -4.54
N GLY A 538 -12.23 -5.44 -5.45
CA GLY A 538 -13.16 -6.57 -5.58
C GLY A 538 -13.36 -7.36 -4.29
N ARG A 539 -12.40 -7.32 -3.36
CA ARG A 539 -12.43 -8.00 -2.07
C ARG A 539 -13.12 -7.20 -0.97
N ILE A 540 -12.99 -5.87 -1.01
CA ILE A 540 -13.48 -4.99 0.06
C ILE A 540 -14.69 -4.13 -0.34
N ALA A 541 -15.21 -4.27 -1.56
CA ALA A 541 -16.32 -3.46 -2.08
C ALA A 541 -17.55 -3.49 -1.16
N ASP A 542 -17.93 -4.68 -0.67
CA ASP A 542 -19.04 -4.84 0.25
C ASP A 542 -18.82 -4.13 1.59
N GLU A 543 -17.59 -4.14 2.09
CA GLU A 543 -17.24 -3.43 3.32
C GLU A 543 -17.22 -1.92 3.10
N LEU A 544 -16.70 -1.41 1.97
CA LEU A 544 -16.77 0.01 1.63
C LEU A 544 -18.22 0.49 1.57
N ASN A 545 -19.09 -0.26 0.90
CA ASN A 545 -20.51 0.04 0.81
C ASN A 545 -21.18 0.02 2.20
N ALA A 546 -20.80 -0.92 3.07
CA ALA A 546 -21.30 -1.00 4.45
C ALA A 546 -20.87 0.19 5.32
N TYR A 547 -19.81 0.91 4.95
CA TYR A 547 -19.39 2.16 5.59
C TYR A 547 -19.91 3.43 4.90
N GLY A 548 -20.82 3.29 3.92
CA GLY A 548 -21.50 4.41 3.26
C GLY A 548 -20.78 4.99 2.04
N PHE A 549 -19.73 4.31 1.54
CA PHE A 549 -19.16 4.60 0.23
C PHE A 549 -19.87 3.78 -0.83
N GLU A 550 -20.88 4.36 -1.47
CA GLU A 550 -21.52 3.69 -2.62
C GLU A 550 -20.56 3.74 -3.80
N THR A 551 -19.96 2.59 -4.09
CA THR A 551 -18.92 2.46 -5.10
C THR A 551 -19.34 1.47 -6.19
N GLU A 552 -19.00 1.78 -7.45
CA GLU A 552 -19.22 0.87 -8.57
C GLU A 552 -18.05 0.91 -9.57
N PRO A 553 -17.70 -0.21 -10.21
CA PRO A 553 -16.72 -0.22 -11.29
C PRO A 553 -17.22 0.61 -12.49
N PHE A 554 -16.41 1.53 -12.98
CA PHE A 554 -16.73 2.42 -14.10
C PHE A 554 -15.65 2.31 -15.19
N GLY A 555 -15.54 1.16 -15.84
CA GLY A 555 -14.53 0.87 -16.87
C GLY A 555 -13.46 -0.13 -16.41
N GLN A 556 -12.34 -0.23 -17.15
CA GLN A 556 -11.34 -1.27 -16.91
C GLN A 556 -10.57 -1.08 -15.60
N ARG A 557 -10.21 0.16 -15.25
CA ARG A 557 -9.42 0.50 -14.05
C ARG A 557 -9.96 1.75 -13.35
N THR A 558 -11.23 2.01 -13.48
CA THR A 558 -11.88 3.19 -12.88
C THR A 558 -12.97 2.76 -11.91
N LEU A 559 -13.09 3.49 -10.82
CA LEU A 559 -14.07 3.32 -9.76
C LEU A 559 -14.87 4.60 -9.61
N ALA A 560 -16.18 4.53 -9.72
CA ALA A 560 -17.07 5.66 -9.42
C ALA A 560 -17.52 5.58 -7.95
N VAL A 561 -17.35 6.66 -7.20
CA VAL A 561 -17.86 6.83 -5.84
C VAL A 561 -19.05 7.79 -5.91
N LYS A 562 -20.23 7.32 -5.50
CA LYS A 562 -21.50 8.06 -5.58
C LYS A 562 -21.89 8.69 -4.25
N SER A 563 -21.52 8.05 -3.14
CA SER A 563 -21.76 8.57 -1.81
C SER A 563 -20.58 8.31 -0.88
N ALA A 564 -20.53 9.02 0.22
CA ALA A 564 -19.55 8.85 1.28
C ALA A 564 -20.18 9.10 2.65
N PRO A 565 -19.56 8.64 3.76
CA PRO A 565 -20.02 8.97 5.11
C PRO A 565 -20.11 10.49 5.31
N ALA A 566 -21.18 10.97 5.96
CA ALA A 566 -21.40 12.41 6.17
C ALA A 566 -20.30 13.08 7.01
N ALA A 567 -19.59 12.30 7.83
CA ALA A 567 -18.46 12.78 8.64
C ALA A 567 -17.21 13.11 7.82
N VAL A 568 -17.13 12.66 6.55
CA VAL A 568 -15.95 12.83 5.67
C VAL A 568 -16.10 14.09 4.84
N GLY A 569 -15.08 14.94 4.83
CA GLY A 569 -15.06 16.11 3.95
C GLY A 569 -14.93 15.71 2.48
N PRO A 570 -15.58 16.43 1.52
CA PRO A 570 -15.53 16.09 0.09
C PRO A 570 -14.10 15.96 -0.47
N ALA A 571 -13.17 16.80 -0.01
CA ALA A 571 -11.77 16.80 -0.44
C ALA A 571 -10.94 15.59 0.07
N ASP A 572 -11.46 14.86 1.06
CA ASP A 572 -10.78 13.74 1.67
C ASP A 572 -11.31 12.36 1.21
N ILE A 573 -12.45 12.34 0.47
CA ILE A 573 -13.11 11.09 0.02
C ILE A 573 -12.16 10.24 -0.82
N GLU A 574 -11.53 10.83 -1.82
CA GLU A 574 -10.56 10.16 -2.69
C GLU A 574 -9.41 9.55 -1.90
N LYS A 575 -8.79 10.35 -1.03
CA LYS A 575 -7.66 9.92 -0.20
C LYS A 575 -8.02 8.76 0.71
N ILE A 576 -9.22 8.79 1.30
CA ILE A 576 -9.72 7.72 2.17
C ILE A 576 -9.90 6.43 1.40
N VAL A 577 -10.51 6.47 0.20
CA VAL A 577 -10.73 5.27 -0.61
C VAL A 577 -9.39 4.66 -1.02
N PHE A 578 -8.43 5.45 -1.47
CA PHE A 578 -7.09 4.94 -1.80
C PHE A 578 -6.36 4.38 -0.57
N GLU A 579 -6.43 5.04 0.57
CA GLU A 579 -5.81 4.58 1.81
C GLU A 579 -6.40 3.25 2.29
N ILE A 580 -7.72 3.08 2.19
CA ILE A 580 -8.40 1.83 2.50
C ILE A 580 -7.95 0.71 1.53
N LEU A 581 -7.83 1.01 0.24
CA LEU A 581 -7.32 0.06 -0.76
C LEU A 581 -5.86 -0.33 -0.49
N GLU A 582 -5.02 0.62 -0.07
CA GLU A 582 -3.64 0.34 0.32
C GLU A 582 -3.55 -0.53 1.60
N ILE A 583 -4.37 -0.23 2.61
CA ILE A 583 -4.47 -1.07 3.80
C ILE A 583 -4.94 -2.48 3.42
N ALA A 584 -5.91 -2.58 2.50
CA ALA A 584 -6.38 -3.86 1.98
C ALA A 584 -5.26 -4.65 1.29
N GLU A 585 -4.39 -4.00 0.55
CA GLU A 585 -3.24 -4.61 -0.12
C GLU A 585 -2.18 -5.11 0.89
N SER A 586 -1.97 -4.39 2.00
CA SER A 586 -0.86 -4.64 2.93
C SER A 586 -1.14 -5.68 4.01
N GLU A 587 -2.17 -5.42 4.77
CA GLU A 587 -2.41 -6.14 6.03
C GLU A 587 -3.37 -7.30 5.84
N LEU A 588 -4.19 -7.24 4.80
CA LEU A 588 -5.30 -8.16 4.61
C LEU A 588 -4.93 -9.46 3.91
N ARG A 589 -3.67 -9.67 3.60
CA ARG A 589 -3.20 -10.98 3.12
C ARG A 589 -3.38 -12.09 4.17
N SER A 590 -3.46 -11.72 5.46
CA SER A 590 -3.66 -12.65 6.58
C SER A 590 -4.74 -12.24 7.59
N ALA A 591 -5.30 -11.03 7.47
CA ALA A 591 -6.18 -10.46 8.47
C ALA A 591 -7.61 -11.04 8.43
N SER A 592 -8.25 -11.09 9.59
CA SER A 592 -9.67 -11.42 9.74
C SER A 592 -10.54 -10.28 9.19
N LEU A 593 -11.80 -10.59 8.85
CA LEU A 593 -12.78 -9.59 8.40
C LEU A 593 -12.97 -8.46 9.44
N ASP A 594 -12.79 -8.77 10.72
CA ASP A 594 -12.91 -7.80 11.81
C ASP A 594 -11.72 -6.84 11.90
N GLU A 595 -10.53 -7.27 11.49
CA GLU A 595 -9.37 -6.37 11.36
C GLU A 595 -9.54 -5.38 10.20
N ILE A 596 -10.07 -5.86 9.07
CA ILE A 596 -10.44 -4.99 7.93
C ILE A 596 -11.39 -3.90 8.39
N ARG A 597 -12.45 -4.30 9.09
CA ARG A 597 -13.48 -3.39 9.61
C ARG A 597 -12.90 -2.32 10.52
N ARG A 598 -12.03 -2.72 11.44
CA ARG A 598 -11.38 -1.76 12.36
C ARG A 598 -10.49 -0.79 11.61
N ASN A 599 -9.73 -1.26 10.64
CA ASN A 599 -8.82 -0.41 9.86
C ASN A 599 -9.59 0.59 8.98
N VAL A 600 -10.66 0.16 8.30
CA VAL A 600 -11.54 1.06 7.54
C VAL A 600 -12.12 2.14 8.46
N CYS A 601 -12.63 1.74 9.61
CA CYS A 601 -13.18 2.66 10.62
C CYS A 601 -12.13 3.64 11.14
N ALA A 602 -10.90 3.17 11.41
CA ALA A 602 -9.81 4.02 11.88
C ALA A 602 -9.41 5.05 10.82
N THR A 603 -9.34 4.66 9.55
CA THR A 603 -9.02 5.56 8.43
C THR A 603 -10.08 6.66 8.29
N ILE A 604 -11.36 6.30 8.34
CA ILE A 604 -12.46 7.28 8.32
C ILE A 604 -12.34 8.25 9.49
N ALA A 605 -12.12 7.75 10.70
CA ALA A 605 -12.02 8.57 11.92
C ALA A 605 -10.82 9.52 11.88
N CYS A 606 -9.63 9.05 11.47
CA CYS A 606 -8.43 9.87 11.33
C CYS A 606 -8.62 11.04 10.37
N ARG A 607 -9.27 10.79 9.23
CA ARG A 607 -9.47 11.83 8.21
C ARG A 607 -10.57 12.82 8.57
N ALA A 608 -11.63 12.36 9.26
CA ALA A 608 -12.72 13.20 9.74
C ALA A 608 -12.39 13.97 11.04
N ALA A 609 -11.29 13.62 11.74
CA ALA A 609 -10.91 14.27 12.98
C ALA A 609 -10.50 15.74 12.79
N ILE A 610 -10.68 16.54 13.86
CA ILE A 610 -10.22 17.92 13.94
C ILE A 610 -8.74 17.97 13.58
N LYS A 611 -8.36 18.84 12.64
CA LYS A 611 -6.96 18.94 12.21
C LYS A 611 -6.09 19.54 13.32
N ILE A 612 -4.80 19.18 13.31
CA ILE A 612 -3.78 19.80 14.15
C ILE A 612 -3.72 21.32 13.85
N ASN A 613 -3.43 22.13 14.85
CA ASN A 613 -3.41 23.60 14.78
C ASN A 613 -4.78 24.22 14.43
N THR A 614 -5.85 23.63 14.96
CA THR A 614 -7.19 24.19 14.84
C THR A 614 -7.63 24.80 16.18
N GLY A 615 -7.89 26.11 16.18
CA GLY A 615 -8.44 26.80 17.36
C GLY A 615 -9.85 26.30 17.70
N LEU A 616 -10.08 25.92 18.95
CA LEU A 616 -11.38 25.47 19.45
C LEU A 616 -11.98 26.51 20.39
N GLU A 617 -13.28 26.78 20.20
CA GLU A 617 -14.05 27.53 21.18
C GLU A 617 -14.21 26.74 22.50
N PRO A 618 -14.35 27.42 23.67
CA PRO A 618 -14.51 26.77 24.97
C PRO A 618 -15.61 25.68 24.98
N LYS A 619 -16.76 25.98 24.37
CA LYS A 619 -17.89 25.05 24.27
C LYS A 619 -17.53 23.76 23.48
N LYS A 620 -16.71 23.90 22.46
CA LYS A 620 -16.21 22.78 21.65
C LYS A 620 -15.22 21.91 22.43
N MET A 621 -14.34 22.52 23.22
CA MET A 621 -13.44 21.81 24.13
C MET A 621 -14.22 21.03 25.19
N GLU A 622 -15.22 21.65 25.82
CA GLU A 622 -16.11 20.98 26.80
C GLU A 622 -16.86 19.79 26.16
N TRP A 623 -17.41 19.99 24.97
CA TRP A 623 -18.06 18.91 24.20
C TRP A 623 -17.11 17.74 23.95
N LEU A 624 -15.89 18.03 23.51
CA LEU A 624 -14.90 17.01 23.18
C LEU A 624 -14.50 16.20 24.42
N LEU A 625 -14.28 16.84 25.56
CA LEU A 625 -13.99 16.17 26.83
C LEU A 625 -15.15 15.28 27.30
N ARG A 626 -16.38 15.77 27.18
CA ARG A 626 -17.58 15.02 27.53
C ARG A 626 -17.81 13.83 26.58
N ALA A 627 -17.64 14.03 25.27
CA ALA A 627 -17.77 12.96 24.31
C ALA A 627 -16.68 11.89 24.48
N LEU A 628 -15.44 12.29 24.79
CA LEU A 628 -14.33 11.38 25.10
C LEU A 628 -14.63 10.54 26.34
N SER A 629 -15.21 11.13 27.38
CA SER A 629 -15.59 10.40 28.61
C SER A 629 -16.65 9.33 28.38
N ALA A 630 -17.45 9.45 27.32
CA ALA A 630 -18.45 8.47 26.91
C ALA A 630 -17.92 7.34 26.03
N CYS A 631 -16.62 7.38 25.66
CA CYS A 631 -15.97 6.31 24.92
C CYS A 631 -15.64 5.11 25.80
N GLU A 632 -15.59 3.93 25.20
CA GLU A 632 -15.21 2.68 25.88
C GLU A 632 -13.71 2.68 26.28
N TYR A 633 -12.85 3.27 25.44
CA TYR A 633 -11.39 3.35 25.67
C TYR A 633 -10.88 4.80 25.55
N PRO A 634 -11.23 5.69 26.50
CA PRO A 634 -10.99 7.13 26.37
C PRO A 634 -9.51 7.55 26.51
N MET A 635 -8.62 6.64 26.92
CA MET A 635 -7.21 6.96 27.19
C MET A 635 -6.27 6.64 26.02
N THR A 636 -6.71 5.88 25.04
CA THR A 636 -5.89 5.47 23.89
C THR A 636 -6.63 5.64 22.58
N CYS A 637 -5.93 6.07 21.53
CA CYS A 637 -6.50 6.12 20.19
C CYS A 637 -6.60 4.70 19.57
N PRO A 638 -7.28 4.53 18.42
CA PRO A 638 -7.36 3.26 17.72
C PRO A 638 -5.98 2.64 17.38
N HIS A 639 -4.95 3.47 17.27
CA HIS A 639 -3.56 3.09 16.97
C HIS A 639 -2.69 2.88 18.24
N GLY A 640 -3.29 2.93 19.44
CA GLY A 640 -2.58 2.72 20.71
C GLY A 640 -1.82 3.93 21.27
N ARG A 641 -1.96 5.13 20.68
CA ARG A 641 -1.33 6.34 21.20
C ARG A 641 -2.09 6.86 22.42
N PRO A 642 -1.40 7.39 23.47
CA PRO A 642 -2.08 8.02 24.60
C PRO A 642 -2.80 9.28 24.13
N ILE A 643 -4.04 9.46 24.60
CA ILE A 643 -4.88 10.64 24.31
C ILE A 643 -4.59 11.76 25.29
N ALA A 644 -4.32 11.41 26.54
CA ALA A 644 -4.17 12.38 27.63
C ALA A 644 -2.95 12.08 28.49
N LEU A 645 -2.29 13.15 28.90
CA LEU A 645 -1.23 13.12 29.92
C LEU A 645 -1.79 13.76 31.20
N ARG A 646 -1.52 13.16 32.35
CA ARG A 646 -1.97 13.63 33.64
C ARG A 646 -0.77 13.96 34.53
N TYR A 647 -0.83 15.11 35.16
CA TYR A 647 0.08 15.54 36.22
C TYR A 647 -0.71 15.67 37.52
N SER A 648 -0.51 14.77 38.47
CA SER A 648 -1.22 14.85 39.75
C SER A 648 -0.78 16.10 40.52
N THR A 649 -1.67 16.60 41.38
CA THR A 649 -1.33 17.73 42.26
C THR A 649 -0.12 17.43 43.12
N LYS A 650 0.07 16.15 43.53
CA LYS A 650 1.23 15.69 44.29
C LYS A 650 2.53 15.80 43.47
N ASP A 651 2.50 15.40 42.18
CA ASP A 651 3.68 15.49 41.30
C ASP A 651 4.05 16.96 41.06
N ILE A 652 3.06 17.82 40.90
CA ILE A 652 3.27 19.26 40.77
C ILE A 652 3.90 19.83 42.03
N LEU A 653 3.39 19.51 43.22
CA LEU A 653 3.92 19.96 44.49
C LEU A 653 5.35 19.46 44.72
N LYS A 654 5.64 18.20 44.39
CA LYS A 654 7.00 17.64 44.44
C LYS A 654 7.95 18.41 43.52
N SER A 655 7.51 18.72 42.28
CA SER A 655 8.35 19.44 41.32
C SER A 655 8.70 20.86 41.79
N PHE A 656 7.85 21.47 42.64
CA PHE A 656 8.09 22.75 43.28
C PHE A 656 8.72 22.65 44.66
N HIS A 657 9.18 21.45 45.08
CA HIS A 657 9.77 21.19 46.41
C HIS A 657 8.90 21.65 47.58
N ARG A 658 7.56 21.52 47.44
CA ARG A 658 6.60 21.90 48.48
C ARG A 658 6.15 20.73 49.37
N ILE A 659 6.43 19.51 48.98
CA ILE A 659 6.24 18.24 49.70
C ILE A 659 7.39 17.28 49.40
#